data_f5ef71d0d74334bdc0930d8a2c9fc24a
#
_entry.id   f5ef71d0d74334bdc0930d8a2c9fc24a
#
_cell.length_a   1.000
_cell.length_b   1.000
_cell.length_c   1.000
_cell.angle_alpha   90.00
_cell.angle_beta   90.00
_cell.angle_gamma   90.00
#
_symmetry.space_group_name_H-M   'P 1'
#
loop_
_entity.id
_entity.type
_entity.pdbx_description
1 polymer ?
#
loop_
_entity_poly.entity_id
_entity_poly.type
_entity_poly.pdbx_seq_one_letter_code
_entity_poly.pdbx_strand_id
1 'polypeptide(L)'
;MMTSLYQCHPPNFCKKISLPVPVETRDSCMGRHNMEAPLLDEKNNNRNIIRNTALCFFFLLLTLSSLIFRDDFSYLLVKGGNKYNERVEVGGPDSVESDQGVVAADDARCSKIGVLMLKKGGHAMDAAVATALCVGVVNPMASGIGGGAFMVVRSLSTSQVQAFDARETAPLAASQNMYENDMRTKYYGPLSMGVPGEIAGLHEAWLRYGRLDWKTLFEPAIKLAKEGFLIAPYLGLSIAEHELLVMNDPGLKQVFAPEGKLLQAGDKCYNVELAHTLEEVAEQGPGVLYNGTIGEKLVKDVTQVGGILTMEDLRNYKVEVTDAMAANVMNYTIYGMPPPSSGTLGLSLVLNIFDSYGSADAAKGVLGVHRLIEALKHMFAERMNLGDPDFVDITKYVSEMLSVTFAKQIQEKIIDNATFPANYYMYRWSQLRDHGTSHFCVVDAERNAVSMTTTVNYPFGAGVLSPSTGIIVNNEMGDFSAPTEISPDMLPPAPANFIRPNKRPLSSMTPLIITKDNQLAGVIGGSGGMNIIPAVTQVFLNHFVLGMEPLAAVQHPRIYHKLIPNLVYYENWTVIDGDHIELADETKIFLREKGHELRAKSGGAIVQFVVQALQKDIERGRKFGKDSYIFHGTLTAVSDPRKDGKPAAV
;
A
#
# COMPACT_ATOMS: atom_id res chain seq x y z
N MET A 1 -54.05 -2.27 -28.78
CA MET A 1 -54.31 -1.12 -29.69
C MET A 1 -53.05 -0.29 -29.73
N MET A 2 -52.42 -0.27 -30.92
CA MET A 2 -51.54 0.72 -31.54
C MET A 2 -50.34 1.21 -30.73
N THR A 3 -49.14 0.70 -30.95
CA THR A 3 -48.13 1.02 -32.04
C THR A 3 -47.86 2.52 -32.25
N SER A 4 -46.66 2.93 -31.90
CA SER A 4 -45.89 3.85 -32.75
C SER A 4 -44.40 3.71 -32.45
N LEU A 5 -43.69 3.24 -33.47
CA LEU A 5 -42.24 3.24 -33.65
C LEU A 5 -41.76 4.66 -34.00
N TYR A 6 -40.59 5.07 -33.48
CA TYR A 6 -39.71 5.99 -34.20
C TYR A 6 -38.25 5.52 -34.09
N GLN A 7 -37.73 5.11 -35.27
CA GLN A 7 -36.31 5.03 -35.57
C GLN A 7 -35.78 6.43 -35.87
N CYS A 8 -34.56 6.74 -35.44
CA CYS A 8 -33.67 7.63 -36.17
C CYS A 8 -32.21 7.18 -36.03
N HIS A 9 -31.56 7.02 -37.16
CA HIS A 9 -30.18 6.61 -37.40
C HIS A 9 -29.16 7.74 -37.20
N PRO A 10 -27.86 7.41 -37.08
CA PRO A 10 -26.76 8.35 -36.86
C PRO A 10 -26.08 8.84 -38.15
N PRO A 11 -25.17 9.80 -38.12
CA PRO A 11 -24.16 9.89 -39.17
C PRO A 11 -22.73 9.63 -38.69
N ASN A 12 -22.09 8.82 -39.51
CA ASN A 12 -20.71 8.44 -39.69
C ASN A 12 -19.63 9.52 -39.54
N PHE A 13 -18.46 9.12 -38.99
CA PHE A 13 -17.15 9.40 -39.59
C PHE A 13 -16.12 8.37 -39.14
N CYS A 14 -15.87 7.34 -39.96
CA CYS A 14 -14.67 6.53 -39.96
C CYS A 14 -13.81 6.88 -41.16
N LYS A 15 -12.55 7.33 -40.93
CA LYS A 15 -11.51 7.31 -41.95
C LYS A 15 -10.57 6.14 -41.67
N LYS A 16 -10.60 5.15 -42.58
CA LYS A 16 -9.57 4.11 -42.72
C LYS A 16 -8.37 4.70 -43.46
N ILE A 17 -7.19 4.47 -42.92
CA ILE A 17 -5.91 4.57 -43.62
C ILE A 17 -5.40 3.16 -43.82
N SER A 18 -5.31 2.73 -45.07
CA SER A 18 -4.73 1.47 -45.55
C SER A 18 -3.30 1.70 -46.03
N LEU A 19 -2.36 0.89 -45.56
CA LEU A 19 -1.02 0.77 -46.13
C LEU A 19 -0.98 -0.47 -47.04
N PRO A 20 -0.24 -0.43 -48.16
CA PRO A 20 -0.22 -1.54 -49.12
C PRO A 20 0.85 -2.58 -48.82
N VAL A 21 0.49 -3.84 -49.02
CA VAL A 21 1.36 -5.02 -49.05
C VAL A 21 1.87 -5.22 -50.48
N PRO A 22 3.14 -5.58 -50.72
CA PRO A 22 3.60 -6.00 -52.03
C PRO A 22 3.37 -7.50 -52.24
N VAL A 23 2.84 -7.80 -53.41
CA VAL A 23 2.58 -9.15 -53.93
C VAL A 23 3.82 -9.67 -54.67
N GLU A 24 4.21 -10.91 -54.37
CA GLU A 24 5.14 -11.72 -55.19
C GLU A 24 4.46 -12.16 -56.48
N THR A 25 5.18 -12.09 -57.59
CA THR A 25 4.90 -12.89 -58.79
C THR A 25 6.15 -13.61 -59.25
N ARG A 26 6.06 -14.95 -59.29
CA ARG A 26 6.91 -15.84 -60.08
C ARG A 26 6.61 -15.62 -61.56
N ASP A 27 7.64 -15.66 -62.42
CA ASP A 27 7.68 -16.66 -63.51
C ASP A 27 9.04 -16.73 -64.22
N SER A 28 9.33 -17.92 -64.58
CA SER A 28 10.40 -18.60 -65.30
C SER A 28 10.81 -18.01 -66.66
N CYS A 29 12.04 -18.11 -67.07
CA CYS A 29 12.43 -18.95 -68.24
C CYS A 29 13.94 -18.92 -68.56
N MET A 30 14.37 -20.03 -69.09
CA MET A 30 15.68 -20.52 -69.52
C MET A 30 16.45 -19.61 -70.48
N GLY A 31 17.81 -19.76 -70.44
CA GLY A 31 18.69 -19.41 -71.54
C GLY A 31 20.15 -19.79 -71.26
N ARG A 32 20.62 -20.85 -71.93
CA ARG A 32 22.05 -21.30 -71.98
C ARG A 32 22.90 -20.30 -72.78
N HIS A 33 24.17 -20.08 -72.41
CA HIS A 33 25.37 -20.45 -73.12
C HIS A 33 26.67 -19.80 -72.56
N ASN A 34 27.69 -20.69 -72.46
CA ASN A 34 29.12 -20.61 -72.68
C ASN A 34 30.06 -19.71 -71.87
N MET A 35 30.92 -20.47 -71.23
CA MET A 35 32.38 -20.34 -71.04
C MET A 35 33.10 -19.10 -71.58
N GLU A 36 33.85 -18.51 -70.70
CA GLU A 36 35.29 -18.26 -70.86
C GLU A 36 35.85 -17.73 -69.51
N ALA A 37 36.90 -18.38 -69.04
CA ALA A 37 37.71 -17.88 -67.92
C ALA A 37 38.81 -16.96 -68.46
N PRO A 38 39.23 -16.01 -67.66
CA PRO A 38 40.66 -15.77 -67.51
C PRO A 38 41.11 -15.56 -66.06
N LEU A 39 42.11 -16.35 -65.70
CA LEU A 39 43.33 -16.02 -64.98
C LEU A 39 43.34 -14.90 -63.93
N LEU A 40 43.43 -15.37 -62.67
CA LEU A 40 44.28 -14.96 -61.57
C LEU A 40 44.75 -13.49 -61.52
N ASP A 41 44.27 -12.81 -60.47
CA ASP A 41 45.06 -11.79 -59.79
C ASP A 41 45.13 -12.09 -58.28
N GLU A 42 46.19 -12.82 -57.88
CA GLU A 42 46.50 -13.25 -56.54
C GLU A 42 46.85 -12.12 -55.57
N LYS A 43 46.97 -10.90 -56.04
CA LYS A 43 47.37 -9.74 -55.23
C LYS A 43 46.20 -9.06 -54.50
N ASN A 44 44.94 -9.31 -54.84
CA ASN A 44 43.80 -8.64 -54.26
C ASN A 44 43.17 -9.39 -53.07
N ASN A 45 43.45 -10.71 -52.94
CA ASN A 45 42.89 -11.54 -51.89
C ASN A 45 43.57 -11.30 -50.55
N ASN A 46 44.85 -11.00 -50.50
CA ASN A 46 45.61 -10.74 -49.25
C ASN A 46 45.22 -9.38 -48.61
N ARG A 47 44.85 -8.37 -49.39
CA ARG A 47 44.40 -7.10 -48.83
C ARG A 47 43.02 -7.15 -48.19
N ASN A 48 42.12 -7.97 -48.71
CA ASN A 48 40.78 -8.16 -48.15
C ASN A 48 40.79 -9.06 -46.89
N ILE A 49 41.68 -10.04 -46.84
CA ILE A 49 41.88 -10.90 -45.66
C ILE A 49 42.49 -10.04 -44.53
N ILE A 50 43.53 -9.26 -44.79
CA ILE A 50 44.13 -8.37 -43.78
C ILE A 50 43.15 -7.29 -43.30
N ARG A 51 42.30 -6.76 -44.19
CA ARG A 51 41.27 -5.75 -43.84
C ARG A 51 40.16 -6.35 -43.00
N ASN A 52 39.72 -7.56 -43.33
CA ASN A 52 38.68 -8.27 -42.56
C ASN A 52 39.19 -8.78 -41.22
N THR A 53 40.44 -9.24 -41.14
CA THR A 53 41.09 -9.59 -39.87
C THR A 53 41.33 -8.37 -38.98
N ALA A 54 41.70 -7.25 -39.52
CA ALA A 54 41.84 -5.99 -38.79
C ALA A 54 40.49 -5.45 -38.28
N LEU A 55 39.40 -5.58 -39.08
CA LEU A 55 38.04 -5.25 -38.62
C LEU A 55 37.56 -6.18 -37.50
N CYS A 56 37.79 -7.48 -37.62
CA CYS A 56 37.44 -8.43 -36.57
C CYS A 56 38.20 -8.17 -35.27
N PHE A 57 39.51 -7.84 -35.36
CA PHE A 57 40.32 -7.45 -34.21
C PHE A 57 39.86 -6.12 -33.59
N PHE A 58 39.46 -5.15 -34.40
CA PHE A 58 38.92 -3.88 -33.92
C PHE A 58 37.56 -4.05 -33.22
N PHE A 59 36.66 -4.91 -33.74
CA PHE A 59 35.40 -5.25 -33.06
C PHE A 59 35.65 -6.07 -31.78
N LEU A 60 36.63 -6.96 -31.77
CA LEU A 60 37.01 -7.73 -30.57
C LEU A 60 37.62 -6.81 -29.50
N LEU A 61 38.44 -5.82 -29.89
CA LEU A 61 38.95 -4.82 -28.96
C LEU A 61 37.86 -3.87 -28.45
N LEU A 62 36.89 -3.49 -29.29
CA LEU A 62 35.72 -2.70 -28.85
C LEU A 62 34.81 -3.47 -27.90
N THR A 63 34.63 -4.77 -28.12
CA THR A 63 33.82 -5.61 -27.20
C THR A 63 34.59 -5.92 -25.90
N LEU A 64 35.91 -6.13 -25.95
CA LEU A 64 36.72 -6.26 -24.73
C LEU A 64 36.82 -4.92 -23.96
N SER A 65 36.96 -3.79 -24.65
CA SER A 65 36.91 -2.49 -23.97
C SER A 65 35.56 -2.22 -23.36
N SER A 66 34.44 -2.58 -24.03
CA SER A 66 33.08 -2.46 -23.44
C SER A 66 32.84 -3.38 -22.26
N LEU A 67 33.52 -4.53 -22.15
CA LEU A 67 33.51 -5.43 -21.01
C LEU A 67 34.41 -4.95 -19.86
N ILE A 68 35.54 -4.35 -20.18
CA ILE A 68 36.50 -3.80 -19.17
C ILE A 68 36.01 -2.44 -18.63
N PHE A 69 35.29 -1.64 -19.45
CA PHE A 69 34.75 -0.33 -19.03
C PHE A 69 33.34 -0.39 -18.48
N ARG A 70 32.71 -1.58 -18.42
CA ARG A 70 31.34 -1.71 -17.88
C ARG A 70 31.29 -1.54 -16.36
N ASP A 71 32.36 -1.90 -15.66
CA ASP A 71 32.48 -1.71 -14.21
C ASP A 71 33.07 -0.33 -13.82
N ASP A 72 33.85 0.32 -14.71
CA ASP A 72 34.40 1.64 -14.44
C ASP A 72 33.49 2.80 -14.89
N PHE A 73 32.56 2.59 -15.81
CA PHE A 73 31.63 3.64 -16.25
C PHE A 73 30.53 3.94 -15.22
N SER A 74 30.18 2.96 -14.38
CA SER A 74 29.36 3.21 -13.20
C SER A 74 30.11 3.96 -12.10
N TYR A 75 31.46 3.91 -12.10
CA TYR A 75 32.34 4.61 -11.14
C TYR A 75 32.73 6.03 -11.57
N LEU A 76 32.68 6.36 -12.84
CA LEU A 76 33.09 7.67 -13.39
C LEU A 76 31.92 8.67 -13.53
N LEU A 77 30.67 8.22 -13.59
CA LEU A 77 29.49 9.10 -13.53
C LEU A 77 29.20 9.62 -12.11
N VAL A 78 29.92 9.13 -11.09
CA VAL A 78 29.83 9.56 -9.70
C VAL A 78 30.88 10.62 -9.31
N LYS A 79 31.86 10.96 -10.19
CA LYS A 79 32.98 11.88 -9.84
C LYS A 79 32.92 13.24 -10.52
N GLY A 80 31.79 13.74 -10.91
CA GLY A 80 31.64 15.08 -11.50
C GLY A 80 30.72 15.99 -10.68
N GLY A 81 31.26 16.66 -9.66
CA GLY A 81 30.64 17.90 -9.17
C GLY A 81 30.21 17.95 -7.70
N ASN A 82 31.06 18.55 -6.89
CA ASN A 82 30.86 19.39 -5.70
C ASN A 82 30.24 18.83 -4.41
N LYS A 83 31.04 18.93 -3.38
CA LYS A 83 30.86 19.14 -1.94
C LYS A 83 29.38 19.17 -1.43
N TYR A 84 29.15 18.32 -0.44
CA TYR A 84 27.94 17.98 0.32
C TYR A 84 27.12 16.84 -0.29
N ASN A 85 27.74 15.66 -0.35
CA ASN A 85 26.98 14.40 -0.36
C ASN A 85 26.73 13.98 1.09
N GLU A 86 25.71 14.50 1.74
CA GLU A 86 24.93 13.66 2.66
C GLU A 86 24.23 12.63 1.74
N ARG A 87 24.86 11.46 1.59
CA ARG A 87 24.19 10.29 1.01
C ARG A 87 22.92 10.10 1.81
N VAL A 88 21.76 10.27 1.16
CA VAL A 88 20.53 9.68 1.69
C VAL A 88 20.83 8.21 1.81
N GLU A 89 21.00 7.75 3.03
CA GLU A 89 20.98 6.33 3.33
C GLU A 89 19.54 5.84 3.15
N VAL A 90 19.12 5.67 1.90
CA VAL A 90 17.97 4.82 1.52
C VAL A 90 18.37 3.35 1.74
N GLY A 91 19.65 3.09 1.94
CA GLY A 91 20.21 1.78 2.24
C GLY A 91 20.13 1.43 3.72
N GLY A 92 19.81 0.19 4.00
CA GLY A 92 19.79 -0.46 5.29
C GLY A 92 19.35 -1.91 5.12
N PRO A 93 19.48 -2.76 6.15
CA PRO A 93 18.97 -4.12 6.09
C PRO A 93 17.44 -4.12 6.07
N ASP A 94 16.83 -5.10 5.41
CA ASP A 94 15.38 -5.31 5.41
C ASP A 94 14.85 -5.89 6.72
N SER A 95 15.75 -6.32 7.61
CA SER A 95 15.45 -6.84 8.93
C SER A 95 16.45 -6.34 9.95
N VAL A 96 15.97 -5.98 11.15
CA VAL A 96 16.80 -5.62 12.31
C VAL A 96 16.28 -6.29 13.58
N GLU A 97 17.18 -6.49 14.53
CA GLU A 97 16.85 -7.07 15.83
C GLU A 97 17.20 -6.12 16.97
N SER A 98 16.39 -6.14 18.04
CA SER A 98 16.65 -5.40 19.28
C SER A 98 15.85 -5.99 20.44
N ASP A 99 16.35 -5.83 21.63
CA ASP A 99 15.61 -6.10 22.89
C ASP A 99 15.00 -4.82 23.50
N GLN A 100 15.36 -3.63 22.95
CA GLN A 100 14.97 -2.32 23.50
C GLN A 100 13.80 -1.67 22.76
N GLY A 101 13.66 -1.93 21.49
CA GLY A 101 12.56 -1.35 20.68
C GLY A 101 12.90 -1.27 19.21
N VAL A 102 11.85 -1.31 18.39
CA VAL A 102 11.96 -1.32 16.93
C VAL A 102 10.84 -0.54 16.27
N VAL A 103 11.14 -0.05 15.08
CA VAL A 103 10.16 0.59 14.18
C VAL A 103 10.36 0.04 12.77
N ALA A 104 9.27 -0.41 12.13
CA ALA A 104 9.24 -0.77 10.71
C ALA A 104 8.23 0.11 10.00
N ALA A 105 8.66 0.88 9.00
CA ALA A 105 7.83 1.84 8.26
C ALA A 105 8.15 1.81 6.77
N ASP A 106 7.28 2.41 5.96
CA ASP A 106 7.36 2.50 4.51
C ASP A 106 8.51 3.39 3.99
N ASP A 107 9.22 4.08 4.89
CA ASP A 107 10.41 4.89 4.57
C ASP A 107 11.46 4.76 5.68
N ALA A 108 12.71 4.50 5.29
CA ALA A 108 13.83 4.29 6.21
C ALA A 108 14.06 5.45 7.19
N ARG A 109 13.84 6.69 6.74
CA ARG A 109 13.99 7.90 7.57
C ARG A 109 12.97 7.92 8.69
N CYS A 110 11.73 7.51 8.39
CA CYS A 110 10.63 7.52 9.35
C CYS A 110 10.79 6.44 10.41
N SER A 111 11.33 5.27 10.06
CA SER A 111 11.73 4.26 11.05
C SER A 111 12.81 4.80 12.01
N LYS A 112 13.83 5.49 11.48
CA LYS A 112 14.91 6.12 12.29
C LYS A 112 14.37 7.23 13.20
N ILE A 113 13.40 8.04 12.72
CA ILE A 113 12.74 9.10 13.52
C ILE A 113 11.92 8.48 14.66
N GLY A 114 11.16 7.41 14.39
CA GLY A 114 10.44 6.69 15.43
C GLY A 114 11.40 6.13 16.52
N VAL A 115 12.50 5.51 16.10
CA VAL A 115 13.54 5.03 17.02
C VAL A 115 14.18 6.19 17.81
N LEU A 116 14.35 7.37 17.22
CA LEU A 116 14.85 8.55 17.93
C LEU A 116 13.92 8.93 19.09
N MET A 117 12.60 8.83 18.92
CA MET A 117 11.64 9.08 20.01
C MET A 117 11.72 8.01 21.10
N LEU A 118 11.89 6.74 20.74
CA LEU A 118 12.13 5.67 21.72
C LEU A 118 13.42 5.92 22.51
N LYS A 119 14.51 6.32 21.86
CA LYS A 119 15.79 6.67 22.53
C LYS A 119 15.70 7.88 23.46
N LYS A 120 14.77 8.80 23.21
CA LYS A 120 14.45 9.92 24.12
C LYS A 120 13.60 9.49 25.33
N GLY A 121 13.26 8.20 25.48
CA GLY A 121 12.41 7.67 26.56
C GLY A 121 10.91 7.73 26.27
N GLY A 122 10.54 7.96 25.03
CA GLY A 122 9.14 7.97 24.57
C GLY A 122 8.48 6.60 24.63
N HIS A 123 7.16 6.60 24.77
CA HIS A 123 6.29 5.44 24.59
C HIS A 123 6.23 5.04 23.10
N ALA A 124 5.83 3.82 22.79
CA ALA A 124 5.58 3.40 21.42
C ALA A 124 4.65 4.38 20.66
N MET A 125 3.73 5.05 21.35
CA MET A 125 2.84 6.05 20.76
C MET A 125 3.56 7.33 20.35
N ASP A 126 4.54 7.82 21.14
CA ASP A 126 5.35 8.98 20.75
C ASP A 126 6.12 8.69 19.46
N ALA A 127 6.71 7.50 19.38
CA ALA A 127 7.39 7.05 18.18
C ALA A 127 6.41 6.92 16.98
N ALA A 128 5.19 6.44 17.22
CA ALA A 128 4.16 6.33 16.19
C ALA A 128 3.74 7.70 15.64
N VAL A 129 3.52 8.71 16.49
CA VAL A 129 3.20 10.08 16.07
C VAL A 129 4.31 10.64 15.18
N ALA A 130 5.57 10.59 15.64
CA ALA A 130 6.69 11.13 14.88
C ALA A 130 6.92 10.37 13.56
N THR A 131 6.68 9.05 13.53
CA THR A 131 6.74 8.22 12.33
C THR A 131 5.64 8.60 11.34
N ALA A 132 4.38 8.76 11.79
CA ALA A 132 3.25 9.16 10.94
C ALA A 132 3.49 10.52 10.29
N LEU A 133 3.89 11.52 11.07
CA LEU A 133 4.20 12.86 10.57
C LEU A 133 5.33 12.84 9.53
N CYS A 134 6.38 12.03 9.79
CA CYS A 134 7.46 11.83 8.81
C CYS A 134 6.93 11.21 7.51
N VAL A 135 6.15 10.12 7.60
CA VAL A 135 5.58 9.44 6.43
C VAL A 135 4.71 10.39 5.62
N GLY A 136 3.89 11.22 6.27
CA GLY A 136 3.08 12.23 5.60
C GLY A 136 3.88 13.28 4.85
N VAL A 137 5.12 13.59 5.27
CA VAL A 137 6.03 14.51 4.57
C VAL A 137 6.77 13.84 3.43
N VAL A 138 7.36 12.65 3.65
CA VAL A 138 8.27 12.03 2.67
C VAL A 138 7.61 11.04 1.73
N ASN A 139 6.37 10.65 2.04
CA ASN A 139 5.54 9.72 1.27
C ASN A 139 4.13 10.30 1.00
N PRO A 140 4.06 11.57 0.52
CA PRO A 140 2.83 12.36 0.48
C PRO A 140 1.83 11.86 -0.55
N MET A 141 2.25 10.98 -1.47
CA MET A 141 1.33 10.31 -2.40
C MET A 141 0.46 9.24 -1.71
N ALA A 142 0.76 8.86 -0.47
CA ALA A 142 0.07 7.75 0.20
C ALA A 142 -0.45 8.10 1.61
N SER A 143 0.04 9.18 2.25
CA SER A 143 -0.24 9.51 3.65
C SER A 143 -0.12 11.00 3.90
N GLY A 144 -0.67 11.49 5.01
CA GLY A 144 -0.50 12.86 5.51
C GLY A 144 -1.72 13.40 6.24
N ILE A 145 -1.53 14.54 6.89
CA ILE A 145 -2.51 15.16 7.77
C ILE A 145 -3.80 15.64 7.08
N GLY A 146 -3.85 15.60 5.75
CA GLY A 146 -5.07 15.81 4.96
C GLY A 146 -5.89 14.55 4.74
N GLY A 147 -5.48 13.43 5.31
CA GLY A 147 -6.10 12.13 5.24
C GLY A 147 -6.59 11.60 6.58
N GLY A 148 -6.65 10.28 6.70
CA GLY A 148 -7.08 9.60 7.92
C GLY A 148 -6.28 8.34 8.24
N ALA A 149 -6.70 7.64 9.29
CA ALA A 149 -5.97 6.49 9.77
C ALA A 149 -6.83 5.52 10.58
N PHE A 150 -6.37 4.26 10.62
CA PHE A 150 -6.73 3.30 11.65
C PHE A 150 -5.50 2.90 12.46
N MET A 151 -5.67 2.84 13.77
CA MET A 151 -4.56 2.54 14.68
C MET A 151 -5.01 1.61 15.80
N VAL A 152 -4.20 0.59 16.07
CA VAL A 152 -4.36 -0.30 17.24
C VAL A 152 -3.18 -0.09 18.16
N VAL A 153 -3.48 0.18 19.43
CA VAL A 153 -2.49 0.44 20.49
C VAL A 153 -2.64 -0.58 21.61
N ARG A 154 -1.58 -1.28 21.92
CA ARG A 154 -1.49 -2.16 23.10
C ARG A 154 -0.59 -1.51 24.15
N SER A 155 -1.14 -1.31 25.33
CA SER A 155 -0.36 -0.90 26.51
C SER A 155 -0.17 -2.08 27.46
N LEU A 156 1.07 -2.41 27.78
CA LEU A 156 1.36 -3.49 28.72
C LEU A 156 0.94 -3.13 30.16
N SER A 157 1.11 -1.87 30.56
CA SER A 157 0.81 -1.40 31.91
C SER A 157 -0.68 -1.52 32.27
N THR A 158 -1.57 -1.31 31.29
CA THR A 158 -3.03 -1.42 31.47
C THR A 158 -3.59 -2.76 31.03
N SER A 159 -2.79 -3.57 30.31
CA SER A 159 -3.24 -4.78 29.60
C SER A 159 -4.40 -4.53 28.62
N GLN A 160 -4.61 -3.27 28.23
CA GLN A 160 -5.64 -2.88 27.27
C GLN A 160 -5.10 -2.87 25.85
N VAL A 161 -5.97 -3.20 24.91
CA VAL A 161 -5.74 -3.01 23.48
C VAL A 161 -6.88 -2.16 22.93
N GLN A 162 -6.56 -0.95 22.49
CA GLN A 162 -7.53 0.02 22.00
C GLN A 162 -7.41 0.23 20.50
N ALA A 163 -8.54 0.46 19.85
CA ALA A 163 -8.68 0.85 18.45
C ALA A 163 -9.04 2.33 18.35
N PHE A 164 -8.30 3.07 17.54
CA PHE A 164 -8.52 4.47 17.22
C PHE A 164 -8.96 4.56 15.77
N ASP A 165 -10.21 4.92 15.56
CA ASP A 165 -10.78 5.20 14.26
C ASP A 165 -10.68 6.69 13.96
N ALA A 166 -9.67 7.03 13.20
CA ALA A 166 -9.44 8.35 12.63
C ALA A 166 -9.69 8.36 11.10
N ARG A 167 -10.60 7.48 10.62
CA ARG A 167 -11.05 7.42 9.23
C ARG A 167 -11.76 8.72 8.86
N GLU A 168 -11.60 9.13 7.64
CA GLU A 168 -12.30 10.28 7.07
C GLU A 168 -13.81 10.05 7.08
N THR A 169 -14.57 11.14 7.27
CA THR A 169 -16.04 11.12 7.18
C THR A 169 -16.53 11.88 5.95
N ALA A 170 -17.68 11.49 5.42
CA ALA A 170 -18.31 12.24 4.35
C ALA A 170 -18.74 13.64 4.86
N PRO A 171 -18.45 14.73 4.12
CA PRO A 171 -18.89 16.08 4.47
C PRO A 171 -20.42 16.17 4.65
N LEU A 172 -20.90 17.14 5.42
CA LEU A 172 -22.32 17.39 5.67
C LEU A 172 -23.12 17.65 4.39
N ALA A 173 -22.50 18.23 3.38
CA ALA A 173 -23.10 18.49 2.08
C ALA A 173 -23.11 17.27 1.14
N ALA A 174 -22.48 16.15 1.54
CA ALA A 174 -22.45 14.93 0.71
C ALA A 174 -23.81 14.28 0.62
N SER A 175 -24.09 13.66 -0.53
CA SER A 175 -25.33 12.92 -0.77
C SER A 175 -25.07 11.64 -1.57
N GLN A 176 -25.98 10.68 -1.45
CA GLN A 176 -25.86 9.38 -2.09
C GLN A 176 -25.68 9.46 -3.61
N ASN A 177 -26.32 10.45 -4.25
CA ASN A 177 -26.36 10.60 -5.71
C ASN A 177 -25.45 11.73 -6.24
N MET A 178 -24.57 12.31 -5.39
CA MET A 178 -23.76 13.48 -5.77
C MET A 178 -22.85 13.26 -6.99
N TYR A 179 -22.58 12.01 -7.34
CA TYR A 179 -21.71 11.64 -8.49
C TYR A 179 -22.47 11.11 -9.71
N GLU A 180 -23.83 11.17 -9.74
CA GLU A 180 -24.63 10.58 -10.83
C GLU A 180 -24.34 11.19 -12.19
N ASN A 181 -23.97 12.47 -12.23
CA ASN A 181 -23.70 13.23 -13.48
C ASN A 181 -22.25 13.05 -13.97
N ASP A 182 -21.28 12.83 -13.07
CA ASP A 182 -19.89 12.55 -13.42
C ASP A 182 -19.21 11.70 -12.34
N MET A 183 -19.16 10.39 -12.58
CA MET A 183 -18.56 9.42 -11.67
C MET A 183 -17.05 9.64 -11.46
N ARG A 184 -16.36 10.35 -12.36
CA ARG A 184 -14.92 10.63 -12.21
C ARG A 184 -14.65 11.54 -11.02
N THR A 185 -15.57 12.44 -10.68
CA THR A 185 -15.45 13.36 -9.55
C THR A 185 -15.53 12.67 -8.18
N LYS A 186 -15.93 11.40 -8.14
CA LYS A 186 -15.85 10.53 -6.97
C LYS A 186 -14.40 10.17 -6.62
N TYR A 187 -13.52 10.12 -7.63
CA TYR A 187 -12.14 9.66 -7.50
C TYR A 187 -11.10 10.75 -7.61
N TYR A 188 -11.42 11.83 -8.34
CA TYR A 188 -10.49 12.92 -8.62
C TYR A 188 -11.14 14.27 -8.43
N GLY A 189 -10.36 15.21 -7.94
CA GLY A 189 -10.79 16.57 -7.70
C GLY A 189 -11.44 16.78 -6.31
N PRO A 190 -11.78 18.02 -5.96
CA PRO A 190 -12.11 18.41 -4.60
C PRO A 190 -13.43 17.85 -4.06
N LEU A 191 -14.33 17.37 -4.93
CA LEU A 191 -15.57 16.69 -4.52
C LEU A 191 -15.32 15.29 -3.94
N SER A 192 -14.14 14.70 -4.19
CA SER A 192 -13.77 13.39 -3.66
C SER A 192 -13.21 13.43 -2.25
N MET A 193 -13.01 14.63 -1.66
CA MET A 193 -12.43 14.81 -0.34
C MET A 193 -13.41 14.42 0.78
N GLY A 194 -12.96 13.56 1.71
CA GLY A 194 -13.55 13.35 3.03
C GLY A 194 -12.98 14.31 4.06
N VAL A 195 -13.65 14.45 5.20
CA VAL A 195 -13.18 15.26 6.33
C VAL A 195 -11.95 14.59 6.94
N PRO A 196 -10.78 15.24 7.01
CA PRO A 196 -9.53 14.61 7.45
C PRO A 196 -9.55 14.28 8.94
N GLY A 197 -8.97 13.12 9.31
CA GLY A 197 -8.98 12.62 10.68
C GLY A 197 -7.62 12.35 11.31
N GLU A 198 -6.54 12.23 10.51
CA GLU A 198 -5.26 11.72 10.98
C GLU A 198 -4.71 12.47 12.19
N ILE A 199 -4.66 13.82 12.13
CA ILE A 199 -4.07 14.61 13.22
C ILE A 199 -4.90 14.55 14.52
N ALA A 200 -6.24 14.43 14.40
CA ALA A 200 -7.11 14.24 15.56
C ALA A 200 -6.85 12.88 16.21
N GLY A 201 -6.71 11.81 15.40
CA GLY A 201 -6.40 10.46 15.88
C GLY A 201 -5.05 10.36 16.56
N LEU A 202 -4.02 10.95 15.97
CA LEU A 202 -2.68 11.00 16.56
C LEU A 202 -2.68 11.72 17.92
N HIS A 203 -3.37 12.85 18.01
CA HIS A 203 -3.45 13.63 19.24
C HIS A 203 -4.25 12.91 20.33
N GLU A 204 -5.39 12.31 19.99
CA GLU A 204 -6.22 11.54 20.95
C GLU A 204 -5.43 10.35 21.54
N ALA A 205 -4.67 9.64 20.72
CA ALA A 205 -3.84 8.54 21.18
C ALA A 205 -2.62 9.03 21.99
N TRP A 206 -2.01 10.16 21.60
CA TRP A 206 -0.93 10.78 22.35
C TRP A 206 -1.40 11.25 23.73
N LEU A 207 -2.57 11.84 23.86
CA LEU A 207 -3.14 12.25 25.17
C LEU A 207 -3.27 11.07 26.15
N ARG A 208 -3.50 9.85 25.63
CA ARG A 208 -3.68 8.65 26.46
C ARG A 208 -2.36 7.95 26.81
N TYR A 209 -1.40 7.95 25.88
CA TYR A 209 -0.21 7.11 25.96
C TYR A 209 1.11 7.85 25.80
N GLY A 210 1.11 9.10 25.33
CA GLY A 210 2.31 9.90 25.10
C GLY A 210 3.07 10.19 26.39
N ARG A 211 4.39 10.22 26.28
CA ARG A 211 5.33 10.57 27.38
C ARG A 211 6.20 11.77 27.04
N LEU A 212 6.46 11.97 25.74
CA LEU A 212 7.21 13.13 25.25
C LEU A 212 6.26 14.29 24.96
N ASP A 213 6.80 15.49 25.05
CA ASP A 213 6.06 16.69 24.70
C ASP A 213 5.62 16.66 23.24
N TRP A 214 4.35 17.02 22.96
CA TRP A 214 3.73 16.98 21.63
C TRP A 214 4.59 17.67 20.57
N LYS A 215 5.09 18.87 20.87
CA LYS A 215 5.92 19.66 19.96
C LYS A 215 7.19 18.91 19.54
N THR A 216 7.84 18.20 20.45
CA THR A 216 9.05 17.42 20.17
C THR A 216 8.85 16.38 19.07
N LEU A 217 7.63 15.83 18.94
CA LEU A 217 7.30 14.80 17.95
C LEU A 217 7.23 15.36 16.54
N PHE A 218 6.97 16.66 16.39
CA PHE A 218 6.86 17.34 15.10
C PHE A 218 8.20 17.83 14.54
N GLU A 219 9.18 18.11 15.41
CA GLU A 219 10.47 18.71 15.01
C GLU A 219 11.12 18.02 13.79
N PRO A 220 11.23 16.67 13.72
CA PRO A 220 11.85 16.02 12.57
C PRO A 220 11.06 16.21 11.27
N ALA A 221 9.73 16.11 11.33
CA ALA A 221 8.87 16.26 10.16
C ALA A 221 8.88 17.70 9.64
N ILE A 222 8.81 18.69 10.54
CA ILE A 222 8.95 20.12 10.22
C ILE A 222 10.29 20.36 9.51
N LYS A 223 11.39 19.82 10.04
CA LYS A 223 12.71 19.95 9.45
C LYS A 223 12.76 19.37 8.03
N LEU A 224 12.20 18.16 7.82
CA LEU A 224 12.16 17.54 6.49
C LEU A 224 11.35 18.37 5.49
N ALA A 225 10.20 18.89 5.88
CA ALA A 225 9.36 19.70 5.00
C ALA A 225 10.00 21.07 4.68
N LYS A 226 10.66 21.70 5.67
CA LYS A 226 11.25 23.04 5.59
C LYS A 226 12.60 23.08 4.89
N GLU A 227 13.52 22.19 5.32
CA GLU A 227 14.88 22.13 4.80
C GLU A 227 14.99 21.24 3.54
N GLY A 228 13.91 20.52 3.23
CA GLY A 228 13.79 19.61 2.11
C GLY A 228 14.36 18.22 2.37
N PHE A 229 13.78 17.25 1.68
CA PHE A 229 14.18 15.85 1.70
C PHE A 229 14.48 15.34 0.29
N LEU A 230 15.30 14.30 0.17
CA LEU A 230 15.54 13.67 -1.12
C LEU A 230 14.39 12.72 -1.45
N ILE A 231 13.90 12.81 -2.68
CA ILE A 231 12.83 11.94 -3.20
C ILE A 231 13.36 10.51 -3.27
N ALA A 232 12.66 9.61 -2.57
CA ALA A 232 12.93 8.19 -2.63
C ALA A 232 12.47 7.60 -3.99
N PRO A 233 13.02 6.47 -4.44
CA PRO A 233 12.68 5.86 -5.73
C PRO A 233 11.19 5.63 -5.93
N TYR A 234 10.48 5.13 -4.94
CA TYR A 234 9.04 4.86 -5.04
C TYR A 234 8.21 6.15 -5.21
N LEU A 235 8.53 7.21 -4.48
CA LEU A 235 7.89 8.53 -4.69
C LEU A 235 8.22 9.09 -6.07
N GLY A 236 9.46 8.96 -6.55
CA GLY A 236 9.87 9.40 -7.88
C GLY A 236 9.09 8.70 -9.00
N LEU A 237 8.88 7.38 -8.87
CA LEU A 237 8.03 6.61 -9.78
C LEU A 237 6.58 7.10 -9.73
N SER A 238 6.03 7.32 -8.53
CA SER A 238 4.67 7.81 -8.37
C SER A 238 4.45 9.20 -8.97
N ILE A 239 5.40 10.11 -8.83
CA ILE A 239 5.35 11.44 -9.47
C ILE A 239 5.30 11.29 -10.99
N ALA A 240 6.15 10.43 -11.57
CA ALA A 240 6.18 10.20 -13.02
C ALA A 240 4.90 9.54 -13.56
N GLU A 241 4.36 8.54 -12.86
CA GLU A 241 3.12 7.87 -13.23
C GLU A 241 1.90 8.80 -13.16
N HIS A 242 1.95 9.84 -12.32
CA HIS A 242 0.86 10.81 -12.11
C HIS A 242 1.20 12.21 -12.65
N GLU A 243 2.05 12.31 -13.68
CA GLU A 243 2.48 13.57 -14.29
C GLU A 243 1.33 14.53 -14.57
N LEU A 244 0.25 14.03 -15.21
CA LEU A 244 -0.91 14.87 -15.53
C LEU A 244 -1.58 15.46 -14.29
N LEU A 245 -1.65 14.69 -13.21
CA LEU A 245 -2.20 15.16 -11.94
C LEU A 245 -1.34 16.26 -11.33
N VAL A 246 -0.03 16.00 -11.26
CA VAL A 246 0.96 16.95 -10.71
C VAL A 246 1.02 18.24 -11.51
N MET A 247 1.00 18.16 -12.84
CA MET A 247 1.14 19.33 -13.71
C MET A 247 -0.13 20.19 -13.80
N ASN A 248 -1.30 19.62 -13.54
CA ASN A 248 -2.59 20.32 -13.65
C ASN A 248 -3.00 21.02 -12.34
N ASP A 249 -2.58 20.55 -11.17
CA ASP A 249 -2.87 21.22 -9.90
C ASP A 249 -1.74 22.20 -9.53
N PRO A 250 -2.05 23.49 -9.28
CA PRO A 250 -1.04 24.49 -8.98
C PRO A 250 -0.20 24.19 -7.73
N GLY A 251 -0.81 23.62 -6.68
CA GLY A 251 -0.13 23.26 -5.44
C GLY A 251 0.79 22.07 -5.61
N LEU A 252 0.33 20.99 -6.23
CA LEU A 252 1.17 19.82 -6.54
C LEU A 252 2.32 20.20 -7.47
N LYS A 253 2.06 21.03 -8.49
CA LYS A 253 3.09 21.53 -9.40
C LYS A 253 4.15 22.34 -8.66
N GLN A 254 3.76 23.21 -7.75
CA GLN A 254 4.69 24.01 -6.94
C GLN A 254 5.67 23.13 -6.14
N VAL A 255 5.19 22.01 -5.60
CA VAL A 255 5.99 21.11 -4.75
C VAL A 255 6.77 20.08 -5.56
N PHE A 256 6.15 19.44 -6.58
CA PHE A 256 6.73 18.30 -7.30
C PHE A 256 7.24 18.62 -8.72
N ALA A 257 6.99 19.84 -9.21
CA ALA A 257 7.50 20.34 -10.49
C ALA A 257 7.78 21.86 -10.44
N PRO A 258 8.59 22.36 -9.47
CA PRO A 258 8.72 23.81 -9.18
C PRO A 258 9.21 24.64 -10.37
N GLU A 259 10.01 24.06 -11.27
CA GLU A 259 10.52 24.72 -12.47
C GLU A 259 9.78 24.26 -13.75
N GLY A 260 8.59 23.66 -13.59
CA GLY A 260 7.83 23.07 -14.68
C GLY A 260 8.37 21.72 -15.15
N LYS A 261 9.32 21.13 -14.40
CA LYS A 261 9.90 19.81 -14.63
C LYS A 261 9.63 18.94 -13.39
N LEU A 262 9.13 17.72 -13.61
CA LEU A 262 8.88 16.78 -12.54
C LEU A 262 10.16 16.45 -11.78
N LEU A 263 10.09 16.48 -10.45
CA LEU A 263 11.16 15.99 -9.60
C LEU A 263 11.26 14.45 -9.73
N GLN A 264 12.49 13.96 -9.65
CA GLN A 264 12.84 12.54 -9.79
C GLN A 264 13.48 12.00 -8.51
N ALA A 265 13.68 10.68 -8.45
CA ALA A 265 14.43 10.06 -7.37
C ALA A 265 15.81 10.71 -7.21
N GLY A 266 16.15 11.12 -5.98
CA GLY A 266 17.38 11.83 -5.65
C GLY A 266 17.31 13.35 -5.75
N ASP A 267 16.26 13.92 -6.35
CA ASP A 267 16.03 15.36 -6.31
C ASP A 267 15.57 15.79 -4.91
N LYS A 268 15.82 17.05 -4.56
CA LYS A 268 15.42 17.61 -3.28
C LYS A 268 14.03 18.25 -3.38
N CYS A 269 13.10 17.77 -2.57
CA CYS A 269 11.72 18.23 -2.50
C CYS A 269 11.50 19.08 -1.23
N TYR A 270 10.75 20.16 -1.34
CA TYR A 270 10.38 21.05 -0.25
C TYR A 270 8.86 21.23 -0.21
N ASN A 271 8.30 21.29 1.00
CA ASN A 271 6.93 21.72 1.21
C ASN A 271 6.88 22.69 2.41
N VAL A 272 7.27 23.92 2.14
CA VAL A 272 7.45 24.97 3.19
C VAL A 272 6.10 25.31 3.84
N GLU A 273 5.01 25.33 3.08
CA GLU A 273 3.68 25.62 3.63
C GLU A 273 3.21 24.49 4.56
N LEU A 274 3.53 23.23 4.23
CA LEU A 274 3.28 22.12 5.15
C LEU A 274 4.14 22.24 6.42
N ALA A 275 5.40 22.68 6.31
CA ALA A 275 6.23 22.93 7.47
C ALA A 275 5.60 23.97 8.41
N HIS A 276 5.11 25.09 7.88
CA HIS A 276 4.40 26.13 8.67
C HIS A 276 3.12 25.55 9.31
N THR A 277 2.36 24.76 8.56
CA THR A 277 1.17 24.08 9.09
C THR A 277 1.52 23.16 10.26
N LEU A 278 2.57 22.35 10.11
CA LEU A 278 3.05 21.46 11.18
C LEU A 278 3.59 22.24 12.38
N GLU A 279 4.27 23.38 12.17
CA GLU A 279 4.70 24.29 13.25
C GLU A 279 3.49 24.81 14.06
N GLU A 280 2.42 25.27 13.37
CA GLU A 280 1.21 25.74 14.05
C GLU A 280 0.49 24.62 14.82
N VAL A 281 0.38 23.42 14.24
CA VAL A 281 -0.23 22.26 14.92
C VAL A 281 0.63 21.81 16.13
N ALA A 282 1.95 21.88 16.02
CA ALA A 282 2.86 21.56 17.13
C ALA A 282 2.71 22.53 18.32
N GLU A 283 2.54 23.83 18.02
CA GLU A 283 2.45 24.88 19.05
C GLU A 283 1.06 24.97 19.68
N GLN A 284 -0.01 24.84 18.89
CA GLN A 284 -1.40 25.15 19.30
C GLN A 284 -2.28 23.90 19.41
N GLY A 285 -1.74 22.72 19.05
CA GLY A 285 -2.51 21.48 18.99
C GLY A 285 -3.42 21.38 17.74
N PRO A 286 -4.18 20.28 17.61
CA PRO A 286 -5.02 20.02 16.43
C PRO A 286 -6.15 21.02 16.23
N GLY A 287 -6.53 21.78 17.28
CA GLY A 287 -7.57 22.79 17.21
C GLY A 287 -7.34 23.84 16.12
N VAL A 288 -6.08 24.12 15.75
CA VAL A 288 -5.75 25.06 14.68
C VAL A 288 -6.23 24.57 13.30
N LEU A 289 -6.31 23.25 13.08
CA LEU A 289 -6.89 22.64 11.88
C LEU A 289 -8.41 22.50 12.00
N TYR A 290 -8.92 22.01 13.13
CA TYR A 290 -10.36 21.67 13.23
C TYR A 290 -11.26 22.86 13.57
N ASN A 291 -10.74 23.93 14.16
CA ASN A 291 -11.52 25.14 14.54
C ASN A 291 -10.68 26.43 14.49
N GLY A 292 -9.62 26.49 13.68
CA GLY A 292 -8.72 27.64 13.63
C GLY A 292 -8.23 27.96 12.22
N THR A 293 -7.15 28.74 12.17
CA THR A 293 -6.63 29.40 10.97
C THR A 293 -6.21 28.45 9.86
N ILE A 294 -5.64 27.29 10.19
CA ILE A 294 -5.26 26.28 9.19
C ILE A 294 -6.50 25.67 8.54
N GLY A 295 -7.54 25.36 9.35
CA GLY A 295 -8.82 24.89 8.82
C GLY A 295 -9.49 25.88 7.89
N GLU A 296 -9.50 27.18 8.28
CA GLU A 296 -10.07 28.25 7.45
C GLU A 296 -9.34 28.38 6.10
N LYS A 297 -8.01 28.31 6.10
CA LYS A 297 -7.20 28.32 4.87
C LYS A 297 -7.51 27.10 4.00
N LEU A 298 -7.52 25.89 4.59
CA LEU A 298 -7.81 24.64 3.88
C LEU A 298 -9.21 24.66 3.24
N VAL A 299 -10.24 25.01 4.03
CA VAL A 299 -11.62 25.12 3.54
C VAL A 299 -11.74 26.13 2.40
N LYS A 300 -11.09 27.29 2.53
CA LYS A 300 -11.07 28.32 1.48
C LYS A 300 -10.45 27.77 0.18
N ASP A 301 -9.27 27.13 0.26
CA ASP A 301 -8.58 26.61 -0.91
C ASP A 301 -9.42 25.50 -1.59
N VAL A 302 -9.96 24.57 -0.82
CA VAL A 302 -10.81 23.47 -1.33
C VAL A 302 -12.10 24.01 -1.97
N THR A 303 -12.74 25.00 -1.35
CA THR A 303 -13.96 25.61 -1.88
C THR A 303 -13.70 26.38 -3.18
N GLN A 304 -12.56 27.07 -3.31
CA GLN A 304 -12.18 27.80 -4.52
C GLN A 304 -12.06 26.91 -5.75
N VAL A 305 -11.69 25.64 -5.57
CA VAL A 305 -11.59 24.66 -6.65
C VAL A 305 -12.86 23.80 -6.81
N GLY A 306 -13.94 24.12 -6.06
CA GLY A 306 -15.25 23.48 -6.18
C GLY A 306 -15.53 22.35 -5.19
N GLY A 307 -14.76 22.22 -4.11
CA GLY A 307 -15.03 21.28 -3.03
C GLY A 307 -16.16 21.72 -2.11
N ILE A 308 -16.64 20.80 -1.30
CA ILE A 308 -17.81 20.96 -0.42
C ILE A 308 -17.47 20.94 1.08
N LEU A 309 -16.19 20.83 1.42
CA LEU A 309 -15.74 20.85 2.81
C LEU A 309 -16.03 22.22 3.45
N THR A 310 -16.50 22.21 4.69
CA THR A 310 -16.81 23.41 5.48
C THR A 310 -16.09 23.40 6.82
N MET A 311 -16.03 24.56 7.49
CA MET A 311 -15.54 24.65 8.88
C MET A 311 -16.44 23.90 9.86
N GLU A 312 -17.71 23.68 9.53
CA GLU A 312 -18.62 22.89 10.35
C GLU A 312 -18.26 21.39 10.29
N ASP A 313 -17.87 20.89 9.12
CA ASP A 313 -17.37 19.52 8.95
C ASP A 313 -16.14 19.28 9.83
N LEU A 314 -15.17 20.20 9.80
CA LEU A 314 -13.97 20.10 10.61
C LEU A 314 -14.28 20.13 12.11
N ARG A 315 -15.12 21.07 12.58
CA ARG A 315 -15.48 21.19 13.99
C ARG A 315 -16.23 19.98 14.54
N ASN A 316 -17.02 19.34 13.69
CA ASN A 316 -17.85 18.19 14.07
C ASN A 316 -17.09 16.86 14.01
N TYR A 317 -15.89 16.84 13.39
CA TYR A 317 -15.10 15.63 13.30
C TYR A 317 -14.71 15.09 14.68
N LYS A 318 -14.89 13.78 14.88
CA LYS A 318 -14.53 13.08 16.12
C LYS A 318 -13.83 11.76 15.81
N VAL A 319 -12.80 11.49 16.59
CA VAL A 319 -12.13 10.19 16.61
C VAL A 319 -12.98 9.21 17.44
N GLU A 320 -13.25 8.03 16.90
CA GLU A 320 -13.88 6.97 17.67
C GLU A 320 -12.81 6.10 18.35
N VAL A 321 -12.93 5.94 19.66
CA VAL A 321 -12.00 5.12 20.45
C VAL A 321 -12.77 4.02 21.15
N THR A 322 -12.43 2.79 20.81
CA THR A 322 -13.08 1.59 21.34
C THR A 322 -12.04 0.58 21.81
N ASP A 323 -12.48 -0.48 22.49
CA ASP A 323 -11.63 -1.66 22.64
C ASP A 323 -11.39 -2.27 21.26
N ALA A 324 -10.16 -2.74 21.02
CA ALA A 324 -9.82 -3.40 19.77
C ALA A 324 -10.63 -4.69 19.61
N MET A 325 -11.09 -4.93 18.38
CA MET A 325 -11.79 -6.19 18.07
C MET A 325 -10.83 -7.37 18.25
N ALA A 326 -11.18 -8.30 19.11
CA ALA A 326 -10.39 -9.49 19.41
C ALA A 326 -10.96 -10.73 18.69
N ALA A 327 -10.08 -11.50 18.05
CA ALA A 327 -10.41 -12.79 17.45
C ALA A 327 -9.39 -13.85 17.86
N ASN A 328 -9.88 -15.02 18.30
CA ASN A 328 -9.01 -16.16 18.61
C ASN A 328 -8.93 -17.06 17.39
N VAL A 329 -7.75 -17.19 16.81
CA VAL A 329 -7.49 -17.97 15.60
C VAL A 329 -6.16 -18.73 15.73
N MET A 330 -6.14 -20.02 15.40
CA MET A 330 -4.91 -20.84 15.35
C MET A 330 -4.01 -20.72 16.60
N ASN A 331 -4.61 -20.67 17.79
CA ASN A 331 -3.93 -20.47 19.09
C ASN A 331 -3.26 -19.09 19.27
N TYR A 332 -3.64 -18.09 18.54
CA TYR A 332 -3.29 -16.68 18.74
C TYR A 332 -4.54 -15.86 19.01
N THR A 333 -4.38 -14.77 19.75
CA THR A 333 -5.39 -13.72 19.83
C THR A 333 -4.94 -12.56 18.96
N ILE A 334 -5.77 -12.22 17.97
CA ILE A 334 -5.54 -11.10 17.06
C ILE A 334 -6.40 -9.94 17.54
N TYR A 335 -5.78 -8.78 17.71
CA TYR A 335 -6.46 -7.53 18.00
C TYR A 335 -6.34 -6.60 16.80
N GLY A 336 -7.45 -6.09 16.32
CA GLY A 336 -7.48 -5.17 15.18
C GLY A 336 -8.65 -4.20 15.24
N MET A 337 -8.85 -3.46 14.15
CA MET A 337 -9.93 -2.49 14.05
C MET A 337 -11.30 -3.18 13.92
N PRO A 338 -12.33 -2.66 14.59
CA PRO A 338 -13.72 -3.00 14.26
C PRO A 338 -14.15 -2.32 12.93
N PRO A 339 -15.32 -2.67 12.37
CA PRO A 339 -15.91 -1.88 11.29
C PRO A 339 -16.00 -0.37 11.63
N PRO A 340 -15.78 0.51 10.64
CA PRO A 340 -15.81 0.27 9.19
C PRO A 340 -14.53 -0.33 8.60
N SER A 341 -13.55 -0.77 9.39
CA SER A 341 -12.50 -1.65 8.88
C SER A 341 -13.04 -3.07 8.67
N SER A 342 -12.75 -3.65 7.51
CA SER A 342 -13.04 -5.07 7.23
C SER A 342 -11.83 -5.98 7.46
N GLY A 343 -10.68 -5.40 7.85
CA GLY A 343 -9.41 -6.11 7.94
C GLY A 343 -9.40 -7.25 8.94
N THR A 344 -9.77 -6.95 10.19
CA THR A 344 -9.82 -7.94 11.28
C THR A 344 -10.79 -9.07 10.97
N LEU A 345 -12.00 -8.73 10.49
CA LEU A 345 -13.04 -9.70 10.14
C LEU A 345 -12.61 -10.60 8.99
N GLY A 346 -12.09 -9.99 7.91
CA GLY A 346 -11.68 -10.72 6.71
C GLY A 346 -10.54 -11.69 6.98
N LEU A 347 -9.50 -11.23 7.67
CA LEU A 347 -8.37 -12.06 8.05
C LEU A 347 -8.80 -13.19 8.99
N SER A 348 -9.62 -12.90 10.02
CA SER A 348 -10.12 -13.90 10.98
C SER A 348 -10.93 -14.99 10.30
N LEU A 349 -11.80 -14.63 9.35
CA LEU A 349 -12.58 -15.61 8.59
C LEU A 349 -11.67 -16.54 7.80
N VAL A 350 -10.69 -16.01 7.05
CA VAL A 350 -9.76 -16.83 6.27
C VAL A 350 -8.93 -17.75 7.16
N LEU A 351 -8.42 -17.26 8.29
CA LEU A 351 -7.65 -18.08 9.22
C LEU A 351 -8.51 -19.17 9.88
N ASN A 352 -9.76 -18.87 10.27
CA ASN A 352 -10.68 -19.86 10.79
C ASN A 352 -11.06 -20.94 9.76
N ILE A 353 -11.13 -20.58 8.46
CA ILE A 353 -11.31 -21.55 7.38
C ILE A 353 -10.12 -22.52 7.35
N PHE A 354 -8.88 -22.00 7.44
CA PHE A 354 -7.69 -22.85 7.49
C PHE A 354 -7.63 -23.69 8.76
N ASP A 355 -7.96 -23.13 9.93
CA ASP A 355 -8.01 -23.85 11.21
C ASP A 355 -9.00 -25.03 11.16
N SER A 356 -10.11 -24.87 10.42
CA SER A 356 -11.12 -25.91 10.24
C SER A 356 -10.64 -27.16 9.50
N TYR A 357 -9.50 -27.11 8.80
CA TYR A 357 -8.84 -28.32 8.25
C TYR A 357 -8.13 -29.17 9.33
N GLY A 358 -7.92 -28.64 10.53
CA GLY A 358 -7.33 -29.34 11.67
C GLY A 358 -5.82 -29.60 11.55
N SER A 359 -5.13 -29.04 10.56
CA SER A 359 -3.70 -29.19 10.35
C SER A 359 -3.10 -27.96 9.65
N ALA A 360 -1.92 -27.52 10.09
CA ALA A 360 -1.10 -26.52 9.41
C ALA A 360 -0.73 -26.92 7.97
N ASP A 361 -0.71 -28.21 7.66
CA ASP A 361 -0.43 -28.72 6.31
C ASP A 361 -1.47 -28.27 5.28
N ALA A 362 -2.67 -27.86 5.72
CA ALA A 362 -3.68 -27.30 4.83
C ALA A 362 -3.21 -26.05 4.07
N ALA A 363 -2.28 -25.29 4.65
CA ALA A 363 -1.71 -24.07 4.05
C ALA A 363 -0.45 -24.32 3.22
N LYS A 364 0.06 -25.57 3.16
CA LYS A 364 1.34 -25.86 2.49
C LYS A 364 1.20 -26.08 0.99
N GLY A 365 2.23 -25.64 0.26
CA GLY A 365 2.44 -25.94 -1.15
C GLY A 365 1.34 -25.40 -2.08
N VAL A 366 1.30 -25.92 -3.28
CA VAL A 366 0.39 -25.43 -4.34
C VAL A 366 -1.09 -25.62 -4.00
N LEU A 367 -1.44 -26.67 -3.24
CA LEU A 367 -2.80 -26.89 -2.76
C LEU A 367 -3.19 -25.87 -1.69
N GLY A 368 -2.27 -25.50 -0.80
CA GLY A 368 -2.50 -24.43 0.19
C GLY A 368 -2.79 -23.08 -0.48
N VAL A 369 -2.09 -22.77 -1.57
CA VAL A 369 -2.35 -21.57 -2.37
C VAL A 369 -3.74 -21.61 -3.01
N HIS A 370 -4.17 -22.74 -3.57
CA HIS A 370 -5.53 -22.89 -4.10
C HIS A 370 -6.60 -22.66 -3.01
N ARG A 371 -6.46 -23.31 -1.86
CA ARG A 371 -7.38 -23.14 -0.72
C ARG A 371 -7.42 -21.69 -0.22
N LEU A 372 -6.28 -21.00 -0.24
CA LEU A 372 -6.23 -19.58 0.11
C LEU A 372 -7.04 -18.73 -0.87
N ILE A 373 -6.91 -18.98 -2.18
CA ILE A 373 -7.69 -18.28 -3.20
C ILE A 373 -9.19 -18.51 -2.97
N GLU A 374 -9.60 -19.74 -2.74
CA GLU A 374 -10.99 -20.08 -2.50
C GLU A 374 -11.53 -19.43 -1.20
N ALA A 375 -10.75 -19.45 -0.11
CA ALA A 375 -11.10 -18.78 1.14
C ALA A 375 -11.24 -17.26 0.96
N LEU A 376 -10.34 -16.62 0.19
CA LEU A 376 -10.43 -15.20 -0.14
C LEU A 376 -11.68 -14.87 -0.93
N LYS A 377 -12.11 -15.72 -1.87
CA LYS A 377 -13.35 -15.49 -2.63
C LYS A 377 -14.57 -15.46 -1.71
N HIS A 378 -14.68 -16.43 -0.80
CA HIS A 378 -15.76 -16.46 0.21
C HIS A 378 -15.68 -15.23 1.13
N MET A 379 -14.48 -14.88 1.61
CA MET A 379 -14.28 -13.72 2.47
C MET A 379 -14.74 -12.43 1.77
N PHE A 380 -14.36 -12.21 0.50
CA PHE A 380 -14.79 -11.02 -0.22
C PHE A 380 -16.28 -10.98 -0.51
N ALA A 381 -16.95 -12.14 -0.68
CA ALA A 381 -18.40 -12.19 -0.79
C ALA A 381 -19.09 -11.67 0.48
N GLU A 382 -18.60 -12.05 1.66
CA GLU A 382 -19.14 -11.58 2.94
C GLU A 382 -18.77 -10.11 3.21
N ARG A 383 -17.52 -9.70 2.90
CA ARG A 383 -17.04 -8.32 3.08
C ARG A 383 -17.96 -7.28 2.42
N MET A 384 -18.54 -7.59 1.27
CA MET A 384 -19.39 -6.66 0.52
C MET A 384 -20.71 -6.30 1.23
N ASN A 385 -21.04 -6.99 2.33
CA ASN A 385 -22.20 -6.68 3.18
C ASN A 385 -21.85 -5.72 4.32
N LEU A 386 -20.56 -5.40 4.53
CA LEU A 386 -20.10 -4.53 5.62
C LEU A 386 -20.23 -3.05 5.25
N GLY A 387 -20.27 -2.22 6.27
CA GLY A 387 -20.29 -0.76 6.19
C GLY A 387 -20.08 -0.16 7.58
N ASP A 388 -20.30 1.15 7.68
CA ASP A 388 -20.23 1.88 8.95
C ASP A 388 -21.39 1.46 9.88
N PRO A 389 -21.10 0.88 11.07
CA PRO A 389 -22.11 0.34 11.98
C PRO A 389 -23.08 1.41 12.54
N ASP A 390 -22.70 2.67 12.56
CA ASP A 390 -23.57 3.76 13.01
C ASP A 390 -24.69 4.05 12.00
N PHE A 391 -24.57 3.57 10.77
CA PHE A 391 -25.50 3.84 9.68
C PHE A 391 -26.21 2.59 9.15
N VAL A 392 -25.64 1.40 9.37
CA VAL A 392 -26.19 0.13 8.86
C VAL A 392 -26.00 -0.99 9.89
N ASP A 393 -27.03 -1.82 10.04
CA ASP A 393 -26.92 -3.01 10.89
C ASP A 393 -26.13 -4.11 10.17
N ILE A 394 -24.92 -4.32 10.63
CA ILE A 394 -23.99 -5.34 10.13
C ILE A 394 -23.74 -6.46 11.14
N THR A 395 -24.47 -6.48 12.27
CA THR A 395 -24.28 -7.40 13.41
C THR A 395 -24.22 -8.86 12.99
N LYS A 396 -25.12 -9.26 12.07
CA LYS A 396 -25.15 -10.61 11.52
C LYS A 396 -23.83 -10.96 10.82
N TYR A 397 -23.36 -10.12 9.92
CA TYR A 397 -22.15 -10.38 9.13
C TYR A 397 -20.88 -10.38 9.99
N VAL A 398 -20.80 -9.48 10.97
CA VAL A 398 -19.72 -9.47 11.96
C VAL A 398 -19.68 -10.79 12.74
N SER A 399 -20.85 -11.25 13.23
CA SER A 399 -20.96 -12.51 13.97
C SER A 399 -20.58 -13.72 13.10
N GLU A 400 -21.06 -13.77 11.85
CA GLU A 400 -20.74 -14.85 10.90
C GLU A 400 -19.25 -14.88 10.58
N MET A 401 -18.62 -13.75 10.25
CA MET A 401 -17.20 -13.69 9.88
C MET A 401 -16.23 -14.05 11.03
N LEU A 402 -16.66 -13.90 12.28
CA LEU A 402 -15.90 -14.34 13.46
C LEU A 402 -16.23 -15.78 13.88
N SER A 403 -17.28 -16.40 13.32
CA SER A 403 -17.77 -17.72 13.74
C SER A 403 -16.92 -18.84 13.17
N VAL A 404 -16.34 -19.67 14.06
CA VAL A 404 -15.65 -20.92 13.69
C VAL A 404 -16.60 -21.89 12.98
N THR A 405 -17.88 -21.94 13.40
CA THR A 405 -18.88 -22.79 12.75
C THR A 405 -19.16 -22.35 11.32
N PHE A 406 -19.29 -21.03 11.09
CA PHE A 406 -19.47 -20.49 9.75
C PHE A 406 -18.24 -20.73 8.86
N ALA A 407 -17.04 -20.51 9.40
CA ALA A 407 -15.79 -20.81 8.70
C ALA A 407 -15.69 -22.27 8.29
N LYS A 408 -16.12 -23.21 9.16
CA LYS A 408 -16.17 -24.64 8.83
C LYS A 408 -17.16 -24.93 7.69
N GLN A 409 -18.35 -24.32 7.72
CA GLN A 409 -19.33 -24.45 6.63
C GLN A 409 -18.78 -23.94 5.28
N ILE A 410 -17.94 -22.90 5.30
CA ILE A 410 -17.24 -22.42 4.11
C ILE A 410 -16.17 -23.42 3.70
N GLN A 411 -15.36 -23.90 4.64
CA GLN A 411 -14.31 -24.89 4.37
C GLN A 411 -14.88 -26.14 3.66
N GLU A 412 -16.06 -26.62 4.05
CA GLU A 412 -16.74 -27.76 3.43
C GLU A 412 -17.20 -27.48 1.98
N LYS A 413 -17.32 -26.20 1.57
CA LYS A 413 -17.61 -25.80 0.19
C LYS A 413 -16.36 -25.64 -0.68
N ILE A 414 -15.17 -25.56 -0.08
CA ILE A 414 -13.91 -25.47 -0.83
C ILE A 414 -13.57 -26.85 -1.39
N ILE A 415 -13.45 -26.94 -2.70
CA ILE A 415 -13.18 -28.18 -3.43
C ILE A 415 -11.74 -28.19 -3.95
N ASP A 416 -10.91 -29.09 -3.45
CA ASP A 416 -9.46 -29.14 -3.73
C ASP A 416 -9.09 -29.33 -5.22
N ASN A 417 -10.01 -29.79 -6.06
CA ASN A 417 -9.73 -30.09 -7.47
C ASN A 417 -10.36 -29.12 -8.48
N ALA A 418 -11.11 -28.13 -8.03
CA ALA A 418 -11.77 -27.17 -8.92
C ALA A 418 -12.03 -25.82 -8.25
N THR A 419 -12.06 -24.76 -9.05
CA THR A 419 -12.61 -23.46 -8.70
C THR A 419 -13.93 -23.22 -9.44
N PHE A 420 -14.70 -22.21 -9.02
CA PHE A 420 -16.06 -21.97 -9.52
C PHE A 420 -16.23 -20.53 -10.02
N PRO A 421 -17.27 -20.29 -10.86
CA PRO A 421 -17.68 -18.93 -11.21
C PRO A 421 -18.07 -18.11 -9.97
N ALA A 422 -17.98 -16.80 -10.06
CA ALA A 422 -18.20 -15.89 -8.93
C ALA A 422 -19.56 -16.10 -8.23
N ASN A 423 -20.63 -16.44 -8.97
CA ASN A 423 -21.97 -16.67 -8.41
C ASN A 423 -22.06 -17.88 -7.44
N TYR A 424 -21.11 -18.82 -7.49
CA TYR A 424 -21.01 -19.91 -6.51
C TYR A 424 -20.78 -19.40 -5.09
N TYR A 425 -20.03 -18.30 -4.94
CA TYR A 425 -19.64 -17.70 -3.66
C TYR A 425 -20.74 -16.81 -3.06
N MET A 426 -21.95 -16.83 -3.64
CA MET A 426 -23.14 -16.12 -3.16
C MET A 426 -23.01 -14.60 -3.03
N TYR A 427 -22.18 -13.99 -3.87
CA TYR A 427 -22.05 -12.54 -3.89
C TYR A 427 -23.37 -11.85 -4.31
N ARG A 428 -23.63 -10.69 -3.73
CA ARG A 428 -24.83 -9.89 -4.02
C ARG A 428 -24.49 -8.52 -4.59
N TRP A 429 -23.34 -8.00 -4.22
CA TRP A 429 -22.92 -6.62 -4.45
C TRP A 429 -21.52 -6.57 -5.02
N SER A 430 -21.16 -5.42 -5.63
CA SER A 430 -19.81 -5.09 -6.02
C SER A 430 -19.29 -3.92 -5.21
N GLN A 431 -18.02 -4.01 -4.78
CA GLN A 431 -17.23 -2.90 -4.26
C GLN A 431 -15.93 -2.85 -5.04
N LEU A 432 -15.79 -1.82 -5.88
CA LEU A 432 -14.86 -1.85 -6.99
C LEU A 432 -13.44 -1.42 -6.61
N ARG A 433 -13.26 -0.52 -5.64
CA ARG A 433 -11.99 0.16 -5.42
C ARG A 433 -11.74 0.46 -3.95
N ASP A 434 -10.48 0.39 -3.60
CA ASP A 434 -9.84 0.82 -2.37
C ASP A 434 -8.35 0.79 -2.70
N HIS A 435 -7.63 1.90 -2.55
CA HIS A 435 -6.26 2.10 -3.01
C HIS A 435 -5.44 2.89 -2.00
N GLY A 436 -4.13 3.04 -2.30
CA GLY A 436 -3.21 3.87 -1.55
C GLY A 436 -2.96 3.37 -0.13
N THR A 437 -2.18 4.01 0.61
CA THR A 437 -1.90 3.90 2.04
C THR A 437 -0.40 3.81 2.35
N SER A 438 -0.06 4.05 3.61
CA SER A 438 1.19 3.66 4.25
C SER A 438 0.92 2.92 5.55
N HIS A 439 1.85 2.05 5.93
CA HIS A 439 1.74 1.30 7.17
C HIS A 439 3.04 1.34 7.95
N PHE A 440 2.94 1.30 9.28
CA PHE A 440 4.10 1.12 10.16
C PHE A 440 3.74 0.40 11.46
N CYS A 441 4.75 -0.27 12.01
CA CYS A 441 4.71 -0.99 13.26
C CYS A 441 5.75 -0.42 14.23
N VAL A 442 5.37 -0.21 15.49
CA VAL A 442 6.26 0.24 16.57
C VAL A 442 6.12 -0.67 17.76
N VAL A 443 7.25 -1.08 18.36
CA VAL A 443 7.28 -1.77 19.65
C VAL A 443 8.40 -1.15 20.49
N ASP A 444 8.09 -0.76 21.73
CA ASP A 444 9.07 -0.21 22.67
C ASP A 444 9.67 -1.28 23.60
N ALA A 445 10.61 -0.86 24.47
CA ALA A 445 11.27 -1.73 25.43
C ALA A 445 10.31 -2.40 26.42
N GLU A 446 9.22 -1.73 26.76
CA GLU A 446 8.18 -2.23 27.66
C GLU A 446 7.18 -3.16 26.95
N ARG A 447 7.34 -3.38 25.62
CA ARG A 447 6.40 -4.15 24.79
C ARG A 447 5.03 -3.50 24.64
N ASN A 448 4.96 -2.17 24.82
CA ASN A 448 3.86 -1.44 24.26
C ASN A 448 4.01 -1.47 22.72
N ALA A 449 2.89 -1.58 22.02
CA ALA A 449 2.89 -1.78 20.59
C ALA A 449 1.87 -0.88 19.90
N VAL A 450 2.24 -0.38 18.72
CA VAL A 450 1.35 0.37 17.83
C VAL A 450 1.43 -0.23 16.44
N SER A 451 0.26 -0.53 15.86
CA SER A 451 0.07 -0.87 14.47
C SER A 451 -0.81 0.21 13.83
N MET A 452 -0.30 0.95 12.86
CA MET A 452 -1.03 2.07 12.27
C MET A 452 -0.98 2.02 10.74
N THR A 453 -2.15 2.15 10.13
CA THR A 453 -2.32 2.39 8.70
C THR A 453 -2.88 3.78 8.50
N THR A 454 -2.19 4.61 7.70
CA THR A 454 -2.55 5.99 7.38
C THR A 454 -2.73 6.15 5.88
N THR A 455 -3.60 7.05 5.44
CA THR A 455 -3.98 7.15 4.04
C THR A 455 -4.43 8.54 3.63
N VAL A 456 -4.22 8.87 2.35
CA VAL A 456 -4.97 9.89 1.60
C VAL A 456 -5.80 9.23 0.50
N ASN A 457 -5.95 7.91 0.53
CA ASN A 457 -6.56 6.96 -0.40
C ASN A 457 -5.76 6.81 -1.71
N TYR A 458 -6.10 7.45 -2.82
CA TYR A 458 -5.37 7.30 -4.09
C TYR A 458 -4.04 8.06 -4.09
N PRO A 459 -3.10 7.72 -4.99
CA PRO A 459 -1.86 8.47 -5.12
C PRO A 459 -2.10 9.97 -5.29
N PHE A 460 -1.56 10.75 -4.35
CA PHE A 460 -1.82 12.21 -4.19
C PHE A 460 -3.28 12.56 -3.87
N GLY A 461 -4.04 11.64 -3.29
CA GLY A 461 -5.41 11.86 -2.85
C GLY A 461 -6.36 12.31 -3.97
N ALA A 462 -7.04 13.43 -3.75
CA ALA A 462 -7.91 14.05 -4.73
C ALA A 462 -7.17 14.67 -5.93
N GLY A 463 -5.83 14.68 -5.90
CA GLY A 463 -5.02 15.39 -6.87
C GLY A 463 -5.05 16.91 -6.66
N VAL A 464 -5.27 17.33 -5.44
CA VAL A 464 -5.33 18.73 -5.02
C VAL A 464 -4.42 18.93 -3.80
N LEU A 465 -3.52 19.90 -3.88
CA LEU A 465 -2.74 20.38 -2.75
C LEU A 465 -3.16 21.80 -2.39
N SER A 466 -3.58 22.02 -1.14
CA SER A 466 -3.93 23.33 -0.62
C SER A 466 -2.70 24.26 -0.63
N PRO A 467 -2.64 25.27 -1.47
CA PRO A 467 -1.46 26.13 -1.60
C PRO A 467 -1.18 26.99 -0.37
N SER A 468 -2.21 27.23 0.47
CA SER A 468 -2.06 28.03 1.70
C SER A 468 -1.60 27.21 2.90
N THR A 469 -1.65 25.87 2.84
CA THR A 469 -1.33 24.97 3.96
C THR A 469 -0.33 23.88 3.63
N GLY A 470 -0.06 23.65 2.35
CA GLY A 470 0.79 22.55 1.89
C GLY A 470 0.17 21.17 2.06
N ILE A 471 -1.07 21.06 2.49
CA ILE A 471 -1.80 19.81 2.74
C ILE A 471 -2.29 19.22 1.42
N ILE A 472 -1.94 17.96 1.13
CA ILE A 472 -2.59 17.17 0.09
C ILE A 472 -3.92 16.67 0.65
N VAL A 473 -5.03 16.95 -0.07
CA VAL A 473 -6.36 16.54 0.36
C VAL A 473 -6.63 15.10 -0.10
N ASN A 474 -7.22 14.30 0.78
CA ASN A 474 -7.60 12.92 0.50
C ASN A 474 -8.71 12.83 -0.56
N ASN A 475 -8.92 11.64 -1.12
CA ASN A 475 -10.08 11.33 -1.95
C ASN A 475 -10.91 10.16 -1.40
N GLU A 476 -11.12 10.16 -0.09
CA GLU A 476 -11.72 9.04 0.64
C GLU A 476 -13.19 8.79 0.30
N MET A 477 -13.89 9.78 -0.28
CA MET A 477 -15.23 9.59 -0.84
C MET A 477 -15.25 8.53 -1.94
N GLY A 478 -14.09 8.27 -2.57
CA GLY A 478 -13.88 7.22 -3.55
C GLY A 478 -14.17 5.81 -3.05
N ASP A 479 -14.02 5.56 -1.75
CA ASP A 479 -14.23 4.26 -1.11
C ASP A 479 -15.71 3.95 -0.81
N PHE A 480 -16.60 4.94 -0.86
CA PHE A 480 -18.03 4.67 -0.83
C PHE A 480 -18.51 3.97 -2.11
N SER A 481 -19.59 3.23 -2.00
CA SER A 481 -20.36 2.78 -3.17
C SER A 481 -21.32 3.88 -3.64
N ALA A 482 -21.50 4.02 -4.94
CA ALA A 482 -22.49 4.94 -5.52
C ALA A 482 -23.58 4.15 -6.26
N PRO A 483 -24.87 4.53 -6.16
CA PRO A 483 -25.98 3.74 -6.73
C PRO A 483 -25.89 3.50 -8.23
N THR A 484 -25.27 4.43 -8.96
CA THR A 484 -25.09 4.37 -10.42
C THR A 484 -23.80 3.68 -10.86
N GLU A 485 -22.95 3.25 -9.91
CA GLU A 485 -21.67 2.61 -10.19
C GLU A 485 -21.85 1.10 -10.37
N ILE A 486 -22.13 0.69 -11.59
CA ILE A 486 -22.32 -0.73 -11.93
C ILE A 486 -20.96 -1.34 -12.28
N SER A 487 -20.66 -2.51 -11.71
CA SER A 487 -19.44 -3.25 -11.99
C SER A 487 -19.42 -3.77 -13.43
N PRO A 488 -18.23 -4.07 -14.01
CA PRO A 488 -18.12 -4.75 -15.31
C PRO A 488 -18.90 -6.07 -15.36
N ASP A 489 -19.09 -6.74 -14.23
CA ASP A 489 -19.84 -7.98 -14.09
C ASP A 489 -21.36 -7.74 -13.86
N MET A 490 -21.83 -6.51 -14.08
CA MET A 490 -23.23 -6.07 -13.97
C MET A 490 -23.83 -6.23 -12.56
N LEU A 491 -23.00 -6.31 -11.53
CA LEU A 491 -23.47 -6.33 -10.16
C LEU A 491 -23.82 -4.93 -9.64
N PRO A 492 -24.87 -4.82 -8.85
CA PRO A 492 -25.21 -3.58 -8.20
C PRO A 492 -24.16 -3.22 -7.13
N PRO A 493 -23.94 -1.91 -6.88
CA PRO A 493 -23.07 -1.46 -5.79
C PRO A 493 -23.63 -1.82 -4.43
N ALA A 494 -22.76 -1.95 -3.41
CA ALA A 494 -23.11 -2.36 -2.05
C ALA A 494 -23.90 -1.27 -1.31
N PRO A 495 -25.19 -1.46 -0.97
CA PRO A 495 -26.00 -0.43 -0.32
C PRO A 495 -25.53 -0.08 1.10
N ALA A 496 -24.93 -1.04 1.81
CA ALA A 496 -24.37 -0.82 3.14
C ALA A 496 -23.29 0.26 3.15
N ASN A 497 -22.61 0.47 2.01
CA ASN A 497 -21.53 1.46 1.85
C ASN A 497 -21.96 2.70 1.04
N PHE A 498 -23.26 2.99 0.90
CA PHE A 498 -23.72 4.22 0.24
C PHE A 498 -23.42 5.45 1.09
N ILE A 499 -23.15 6.57 0.39
CA ILE A 499 -22.80 7.86 1.00
C ILE A 499 -23.94 8.39 1.86
N ARG A 500 -23.58 8.85 3.06
CA ARG A 500 -24.41 9.70 3.94
C ARG A 500 -23.51 10.72 4.64
N PRO A 501 -23.99 11.93 4.96
CA PRO A 501 -23.24 12.89 5.78
C PRO A 501 -22.69 12.26 7.07
N ASN A 502 -21.47 12.58 7.44
CA ASN A 502 -20.73 12.08 8.61
C ASN A 502 -20.40 10.57 8.60
N LYS A 503 -20.81 9.82 7.58
CA LYS A 503 -20.52 8.39 7.47
C LYS A 503 -19.06 8.18 7.09
N ARG A 504 -18.46 7.08 7.63
CA ARG A 504 -17.14 6.58 7.24
C ARG A 504 -17.25 5.53 6.14
N PRO A 505 -16.43 5.59 5.08
CA PRO A 505 -16.44 4.55 4.07
C PRO A 505 -15.79 3.26 4.57
N LEU A 506 -16.26 2.11 4.06
CA LEU A 506 -15.69 0.81 4.35
C LEU A 506 -14.22 0.74 3.90
N SER A 507 -13.36 0.17 4.74
CA SER A 507 -11.92 0.08 4.51
C SER A 507 -11.39 -1.35 4.56
N SER A 508 -10.31 -1.61 3.82
CA SER A 508 -9.51 -2.86 3.91
C SER A 508 -8.23 -2.68 4.73
N MET A 509 -7.99 -1.55 5.35
CA MET A 509 -6.84 -1.36 6.25
C MET A 509 -6.88 -2.40 7.38
N THR A 510 -5.74 -3.03 7.65
CA THR A 510 -5.64 -4.20 8.54
C THR A 510 -4.47 -4.02 9.52
N PRO A 511 -4.46 -2.96 10.36
CA PRO A 511 -3.48 -2.88 11.44
C PRO A 511 -3.83 -3.89 12.53
N LEU A 512 -2.86 -4.74 12.90
CA LEU A 512 -3.06 -5.84 13.86
C LEU A 512 -1.95 -5.90 14.90
N ILE A 513 -2.34 -6.28 16.13
CA ILE A 513 -1.45 -6.72 17.18
C ILE A 513 -1.82 -8.17 17.52
N ILE A 514 -0.83 -9.03 17.53
CA ILE A 514 -0.99 -10.47 17.73
C ILE A 514 -0.38 -10.86 19.08
N THR A 515 -1.13 -11.60 19.86
CA THR A 515 -0.65 -12.14 21.14
C THR A 515 -0.81 -13.65 21.19
N LYS A 516 0.03 -14.27 22.01
CA LYS A 516 -0.08 -15.67 22.38
C LYS A 516 0.16 -15.81 23.88
N ASP A 517 -0.75 -16.48 24.57
CA ASP A 517 -0.69 -16.62 26.03
C ASP A 517 -0.50 -15.24 26.74
N ASN A 518 -1.21 -14.20 26.27
CA ASN A 518 -1.12 -12.80 26.71
C ASN A 518 0.23 -12.09 26.44
N GLN A 519 1.19 -12.75 25.81
CA GLN A 519 2.46 -12.14 25.42
C GLN A 519 2.34 -11.59 24.00
N LEU A 520 3.03 -10.48 23.73
CA LEU A 520 3.16 -9.98 22.37
C LEU A 520 3.84 -11.06 21.51
N ALA A 521 3.22 -11.44 20.40
CA ALA A 521 3.79 -12.35 19.42
C ALA A 521 4.20 -11.60 18.14
N GLY A 522 3.43 -10.56 17.75
CA GLY A 522 3.77 -9.73 16.61
C GLY A 522 2.89 -8.51 16.44
N VAL A 523 3.35 -7.61 15.59
CA VAL A 523 2.63 -6.42 15.10
C VAL A 523 2.74 -6.43 13.59
N ILE A 524 1.62 -6.35 12.90
CA ILE A 524 1.58 -6.48 11.44
C ILE A 524 0.47 -5.63 10.85
N GLY A 525 0.69 -5.21 9.63
CA GLY A 525 -0.31 -4.61 8.78
C GLY A 525 0.30 -4.22 7.45
N GLY A 526 -0.45 -3.53 6.61
CA GLY A 526 0.06 -3.21 5.29
C GLY A 526 -0.69 -2.09 4.60
N SER A 527 -0.21 -1.77 3.42
CA SER A 527 -0.77 -0.81 2.47
C SER A 527 -1.09 -1.48 1.14
N GLY A 528 -2.00 -0.91 0.33
CA GLY A 528 -2.36 -1.43 -0.99
C GLY A 528 -3.85 -1.72 -1.19
N GLY A 529 -4.72 -1.02 -0.45
CA GLY A 529 -6.17 -1.10 -0.59
C GLY A 529 -6.73 -2.50 -0.35
N MET A 530 -7.60 -2.97 -1.22
CA MET A 530 -8.20 -4.32 -1.10
C MET A 530 -7.16 -5.47 -1.13
N ASN A 531 -5.91 -5.22 -1.50
CA ASN A 531 -4.85 -6.25 -1.44
C ASN A 531 -4.28 -6.41 -0.03
N ILE A 532 -4.58 -5.51 0.91
CA ILE A 532 -4.03 -5.53 2.28
C ILE A 532 -4.44 -6.82 3.00
N ILE A 533 -5.73 -7.14 3.02
CA ILE A 533 -6.24 -8.34 3.71
C ILE A 533 -5.55 -9.61 3.18
N PRO A 534 -5.51 -9.87 1.86
CA PRO A 534 -4.78 -11.01 1.31
C PRO A 534 -3.29 -11.04 1.67
N ALA A 535 -2.61 -9.88 1.63
CA ALA A 535 -1.18 -9.81 1.90
C ALA A 535 -0.86 -10.09 3.37
N VAL A 536 -1.55 -9.43 4.30
CA VAL A 536 -1.36 -9.62 5.74
C VAL A 536 -1.71 -11.06 6.13
N THR A 537 -2.76 -11.64 5.54
CA THR A 537 -3.12 -13.05 5.75
C THR A 537 -2.01 -14.00 5.30
N GLN A 538 -1.40 -13.76 4.13
CA GLN A 538 -0.30 -14.60 3.63
C GLN A 538 0.94 -14.49 4.51
N VAL A 539 1.33 -13.29 4.94
CA VAL A 539 2.48 -13.13 5.86
C VAL A 539 2.20 -13.80 7.20
N PHE A 540 0.97 -13.68 7.73
CA PHE A 540 0.56 -14.39 8.94
C PHE A 540 0.70 -15.91 8.78
N LEU A 541 0.13 -16.49 7.71
CA LEU A 541 0.23 -17.92 7.42
C LEU A 541 1.68 -18.37 7.26
N ASN A 542 2.48 -17.62 6.50
CA ASN A 542 3.87 -17.94 6.24
C ASN A 542 4.71 -18.02 7.52
N HIS A 543 4.57 -17.02 8.41
CA HIS A 543 5.36 -16.96 9.63
C HIS A 543 4.76 -17.80 10.76
N PHE A 544 3.51 -17.52 11.18
CA PHE A 544 2.92 -18.10 12.38
C PHE A 544 2.44 -19.54 12.21
N VAL A 545 2.14 -19.97 10.98
CA VAL A 545 1.60 -21.29 10.69
C VAL A 545 2.63 -22.18 10.00
N LEU A 546 3.36 -21.66 9.01
CA LEU A 546 4.33 -22.41 8.23
C LEU A 546 5.77 -22.31 8.78
N GLY A 547 6.02 -21.42 9.75
CA GLY A 547 7.30 -21.28 10.43
C GLY A 547 8.41 -20.63 9.59
N MET A 548 8.06 -19.83 8.59
CA MET A 548 9.05 -19.06 7.83
C MET A 548 9.68 -17.98 8.70
N GLU A 549 10.97 -17.70 8.48
CA GLU A 549 11.62 -16.54 9.08
C GLU A 549 10.90 -15.25 8.69
N PRO A 550 10.86 -14.22 9.56
CA PRO A 550 10.04 -13.02 9.34
C PRO A 550 10.28 -12.33 8.00
N LEU A 551 11.55 -12.16 7.61
CA LEU A 551 11.92 -11.55 6.33
C LEU A 551 11.46 -12.42 5.15
N ALA A 552 11.70 -13.71 5.20
CA ALA A 552 11.28 -14.65 4.16
C ALA A 552 9.74 -14.68 4.01
N ALA A 553 9.00 -14.57 5.13
CA ALA A 553 7.54 -14.53 5.13
C ALA A 553 7.01 -13.27 4.42
N VAL A 554 7.67 -12.12 4.59
CA VAL A 554 7.32 -10.85 3.94
C VAL A 554 7.73 -10.84 2.46
N GLN A 555 8.90 -11.37 2.13
CA GLN A 555 9.43 -11.40 0.74
C GLN A 555 8.73 -12.42 -0.15
N HIS A 556 8.08 -13.44 0.43
CA HIS A 556 7.43 -14.51 -0.32
C HIS A 556 6.47 -13.92 -1.38
N PRO A 557 6.49 -14.45 -2.63
CA PRO A 557 5.58 -14.03 -3.69
C PRO A 557 4.11 -14.15 -3.28
N ARG A 558 3.32 -13.11 -3.55
CA ARG A 558 1.92 -13.04 -3.11
C ARG A 558 0.96 -13.23 -4.25
N ILE A 559 -0.21 -13.75 -3.91
CA ILE A 559 -1.38 -13.83 -4.78
C ILE A 559 -2.52 -12.97 -4.22
N TYR A 560 -3.36 -12.47 -5.11
CA TYR A 560 -4.49 -11.62 -4.75
C TYR A 560 -5.74 -12.06 -5.51
N HIS A 561 -6.84 -12.16 -4.81
CA HIS A 561 -8.15 -12.40 -5.40
C HIS A 561 -9.18 -11.54 -4.66
N LYS A 562 -10.05 -10.86 -5.41
CA LYS A 562 -11.06 -9.95 -4.86
C LYS A 562 -12.49 -10.41 -5.16
N LEU A 563 -12.65 -11.65 -5.61
CA LEU A 563 -13.85 -12.27 -6.15
C LEU A 563 -14.29 -11.66 -7.48
N ILE A 564 -14.36 -10.35 -7.59
CA ILE A 564 -14.75 -9.62 -8.78
C ILE A 564 -13.63 -8.64 -9.19
N PRO A 565 -13.10 -8.78 -10.43
CA PRO A 565 -13.33 -9.90 -11.36
C PRO A 565 -12.85 -11.24 -10.78
N ASN A 566 -13.42 -12.38 -11.23
CA ASN A 566 -13.01 -13.72 -10.80
C ASN A 566 -11.67 -14.10 -11.44
N LEU A 567 -10.61 -13.43 -11.00
CA LEU A 567 -9.27 -13.46 -11.57
C LEU A 567 -8.24 -13.46 -10.45
N VAL A 568 -7.30 -14.40 -10.51
CA VAL A 568 -6.14 -14.45 -9.61
C VAL A 568 -5.06 -13.55 -10.16
N TYR A 569 -4.70 -12.52 -9.41
CA TYR A 569 -3.50 -11.75 -9.66
C TYR A 569 -2.33 -12.34 -8.89
N TYR A 570 -1.18 -12.48 -9.52
CA TYR A 570 0.04 -12.95 -8.89
C TYR A 570 1.19 -11.99 -9.16
N GLU A 571 2.12 -11.88 -8.21
CA GLU A 571 3.28 -11.01 -8.36
C GLU A 571 4.25 -11.57 -9.39
N ASN A 572 4.67 -10.68 -10.31
CA ASN A 572 5.74 -10.90 -11.28
C ASN A 572 6.32 -9.53 -11.64
N TRP A 573 7.35 -9.10 -10.93
CA TRP A 573 7.99 -7.81 -11.13
C TRP A 573 9.34 -7.71 -10.42
N THR A 574 10.15 -6.72 -10.81
CA THR A 574 11.41 -6.42 -10.16
C THR A 574 11.22 -5.25 -9.20
N VAL A 575 11.52 -5.46 -7.93
CA VAL A 575 11.43 -4.44 -6.89
C VAL A 575 12.56 -3.42 -7.00
N ILE A 576 12.47 -2.33 -6.23
CA ILE A 576 13.38 -1.19 -6.31
C ILE A 576 14.86 -1.60 -6.12
N ASP A 577 15.13 -2.53 -5.22
CA ASP A 577 16.48 -3.03 -4.92
C ASP A 577 17.03 -4.00 -6.00
N GLY A 578 16.25 -4.29 -7.04
CA GLY A 578 16.65 -5.13 -8.17
C GLY A 578 16.27 -6.61 -8.05
N ASP A 579 15.76 -7.05 -6.91
CA ASP A 579 15.30 -8.43 -6.72
C ASP A 579 14.02 -8.69 -7.52
N HIS A 580 13.95 -9.84 -8.17
CA HIS A 580 12.78 -10.26 -8.91
C HIS A 580 11.88 -11.16 -8.07
N ILE A 581 10.62 -10.74 -7.92
CA ILE A 581 9.60 -11.50 -7.19
C ILE A 581 8.62 -12.09 -8.19
N GLU A 582 8.54 -13.41 -8.23
CA GLU A 582 7.64 -14.14 -9.12
C GLU A 582 7.06 -15.38 -8.45
N LEU A 583 5.78 -15.64 -8.69
CA LEU A 583 5.12 -16.88 -8.29
C LEU A 583 5.69 -18.06 -9.10
N ALA A 584 6.05 -19.15 -8.43
CA ALA A 584 6.64 -20.33 -9.08
C ALA A 584 5.75 -20.90 -10.19
N ASP A 585 6.37 -21.34 -11.30
CA ASP A 585 5.66 -21.90 -12.46
C ASP A 585 4.82 -23.14 -12.10
N GLU A 586 5.32 -23.99 -11.20
CA GLU A 586 4.56 -25.13 -10.69
C GLU A 586 3.21 -24.70 -10.09
N THR A 587 3.22 -23.64 -9.29
CA THR A 587 2.00 -23.09 -8.70
C THR A 587 1.07 -22.54 -9.78
N LYS A 588 1.60 -21.80 -10.76
CA LYS A 588 0.82 -21.26 -11.88
C LYS A 588 0.16 -22.34 -12.72
N ILE A 589 0.89 -23.43 -13.02
CA ILE A 589 0.37 -24.59 -13.76
C ILE A 589 -0.75 -25.27 -12.95
N PHE A 590 -0.48 -25.59 -11.68
CA PHE A 590 -1.45 -26.24 -10.80
C PHE A 590 -2.76 -25.43 -10.70
N LEU A 591 -2.68 -24.11 -10.50
CA LEU A 591 -3.86 -23.26 -10.39
C LEU A 591 -4.68 -23.23 -11.70
N ARG A 592 -4.03 -23.21 -12.87
CA ARG A 592 -4.72 -23.31 -14.16
C ARG A 592 -5.44 -24.64 -14.34
N GLU A 593 -4.83 -25.75 -13.91
CA GLU A 593 -5.46 -27.07 -13.92
C GLU A 593 -6.69 -27.16 -13.03
N LYS A 594 -6.76 -26.32 -11.96
CA LYS A 594 -7.95 -26.18 -11.11
C LYS A 594 -9.01 -25.24 -11.69
N GLY A 595 -8.73 -24.61 -12.84
CA GLY A 595 -9.65 -23.72 -13.53
C GLY A 595 -9.51 -22.24 -13.17
N HIS A 596 -8.46 -21.85 -12.41
CA HIS A 596 -8.20 -20.44 -12.13
C HIS A 596 -7.69 -19.71 -13.36
N GLU A 597 -8.24 -18.53 -13.62
CA GLU A 597 -7.66 -17.56 -14.54
C GLU A 597 -6.61 -16.72 -13.81
N LEU A 598 -5.38 -16.64 -14.37
CA LEU A 598 -4.24 -15.97 -13.74
C LEU A 598 -3.76 -14.79 -14.57
N ARG A 599 -3.43 -13.69 -13.88
CA ARG A 599 -2.82 -12.49 -14.47
C ARG A 599 -1.64 -12.02 -13.64
N ALA A 600 -0.51 -11.80 -14.29
CA ALA A 600 0.65 -11.18 -13.66
C ALA A 600 0.34 -9.73 -13.26
N LYS A 601 0.91 -9.30 -12.15
CA LYS A 601 0.77 -7.95 -11.61
C LYS A 601 2.11 -7.47 -11.06
N SER A 602 2.49 -6.24 -11.42
CA SER A 602 3.56 -5.51 -10.75
C SER A 602 3.02 -4.84 -9.50
N GLY A 603 3.65 -5.08 -8.35
CA GLY A 603 3.18 -4.57 -7.07
C GLY A 603 1.89 -5.23 -6.58
N GLY A 604 1.43 -4.81 -5.44
CA GLY A 604 0.22 -5.34 -4.80
C GLY A 604 -0.02 -4.66 -3.48
N ALA A 605 0.52 -5.21 -2.41
CA ALA A 605 0.50 -4.63 -1.07
C ALA A 605 1.92 -4.59 -0.50
N ILE A 606 2.14 -3.68 0.42
CA ILE A 606 3.38 -3.53 1.19
C ILE A 606 3.07 -3.91 2.63
N VAL A 607 3.88 -4.74 3.27
CA VAL A 607 3.64 -5.22 4.64
C VAL A 607 4.79 -4.84 5.55
N GLN A 608 4.48 -4.21 6.69
CA GLN A 608 5.44 -4.00 7.77
C GLN A 608 5.17 -5.02 8.86
N PHE A 609 6.22 -5.58 9.42
CA PHE A 609 6.09 -6.70 10.34
C PHE A 609 7.11 -6.63 11.48
N VAL A 610 6.65 -6.78 12.71
CA VAL A 610 7.48 -6.94 13.90
C VAL A 610 7.08 -8.24 14.58
N VAL A 611 8.05 -9.05 14.94
CA VAL A 611 7.86 -10.32 15.66
C VAL A 611 8.61 -10.27 16.97
N GLN A 612 8.02 -10.82 18.01
CA GLN A 612 8.69 -11.10 19.27
C GLN A 612 8.92 -12.60 19.43
N ALA A 613 10.16 -13.00 19.73
CA ALA A 613 10.45 -14.36 20.13
C ALA A 613 9.69 -14.71 21.42
N LEU A 614 8.88 -15.78 21.39
CA LEU A 614 8.07 -16.20 22.54
C LEU A 614 8.93 -16.84 23.62
N GLN A 615 8.62 -16.59 24.89
CA GLN A 615 9.42 -17.04 26.05
C GLN A 615 9.61 -18.56 26.18
N LYS A 616 8.91 -19.41 25.44
CA LYS A 616 9.16 -20.86 25.42
C LYS A 616 10.54 -21.21 24.85
N ASP A 617 11.08 -20.31 24.03
CA ASP A 617 12.38 -20.46 23.39
C ASP A 617 13.51 -19.75 24.14
N ILE A 618 13.16 -19.03 25.24
CA ILE A 618 14.11 -18.30 26.07
C ILE A 618 14.01 -18.87 27.49
N GLU A 619 15.06 -19.52 27.97
CA GLU A 619 15.15 -19.94 29.37
C GLU A 619 14.85 -18.77 30.30
N ARG A 620 13.94 -19.01 31.26
CA ARG A 620 13.39 -18.04 32.22
C ARG A 620 14.40 -16.97 32.65
N GLY A 621 14.02 -15.73 32.38
CA GLY A 621 14.74 -14.49 32.60
C GLY A 621 15.83 -14.50 33.65
N ARG A 622 17.07 -14.27 33.23
CA ARG A 622 18.16 -13.89 34.15
C ARG A 622 17.91 -12.46 34.62
N LYS A 623 17.67 -12.29 35.90
CA LYS A 623 17.73 -10.97 36.52
C LYS A 623 19.19 -10.50 36.49
N PHE A 624 19.47 -9.46 35.71
CA PHE A 624 20.77 -8.82 35.67
C PHE A 624 20.72 -7.51 36.46
N GLY A 625 21.48 -7.44 37.56
CA GLY A 625 21.84 -6.20 38.20
C GLY A 625 20.77 -5.50 39.06
N LYS A 626 21.17 -4.45 39.77
CA LYS A 626 20.34 -3.63 40.65
C LYS A 626 19.35 -2.72 39.94
N ASP A 627 19.50 -2.52 38.65
CA ASP A 627 18.52 -1.84 37.78
C ASP A 627 17.65 -2.92 37.17
N SER A 628 16.35 -2.90 37.49
CA SER A 628 15.37 -3.94 37.19
C SER A 628 14.99 -3.96 35.69
N TYR A 629 15.95 -4.27 34.83
CA TYR A 629 15.68 -4.55 33.44
C TYR A 629 15.07 -5.94 33.31
N ILE A 630 13.85 -6.00 32.80
CA ILE A 630 13.17 -7.26 32.47
C ILE A 630 13.43 -7.55 31.00
N PHE A 631 14.20 -8.60 30.71
CA PHE A 631 14.36 -9.08 29.34
C PHE A 631 13.07 -9.77 28.87
N HIS A 632 12.40 -9.16 27.90
CA HIS A 632 11.14 -9.64 27.33
C HIS A 632 11.30 -10.53 26.08
N GLY A 633 12.51 -10.79 25.64
CA GLY A 633 12.84 -11.46 24.38
C GLY A 633 13.29 -10.50 23.29
N THR A 634 13.83 -11.03 22.21
CA THR A 634 14.28 -10.25 21.04
C THR A 634 13.09 -9.90 20.16
N LEU A 635 13.07 -8.66 19.68
CA LEU A 635 12.17 -8.17 18.64
C LEU A 635 12.89 -8.24 17.29
N THR A 636 12.25 -8.78 16.27
CA THR A 636 12.71 -8.74 14.89
C THR A 636 11.75 -7.86 14.09
N ALA A 637 12.23 -6.76 13.54
CA ALA A 637 11.45 -5.87 12.69
C ALA A 637 11.84 -6.04 11.22
N VAL A 638 10.84 -6.09 10.34
CA VAL A 638 10.99 -6.28 8.90
C VAL A 638 10.19 -5.21 8.17
N SER A 639 10.82 -4.56 7.20
CA SER A 639 10.16 -3.73 6.19
C SER A 639 10.12 -4.44 4.84
N ASP A 640 9.01 -4.27 4.12
CA ASP A 640 8.80 -4.91 2.82
C ASP A 640 9.71 -4.27 1.75
N PRO A 641 10.55 -5.05 1.05
CA PRO A 641 11.47 -4.53 0.04
C PRO A 641 10.75 -4.01 -1.22
N ARG A 642 9.43 -4.19 -1.31
CA ARG A 642 8.61 -3.69 -2.43
C ARG A 642 8.45 -2.17 -2.43
N LYS A 643 8.91 -1.49 -1.38
CA LYS A 643 8.93 -0.03 -1.20
C LYS A 643 10.24 0.40 -0.52
N ASP A 644 10.47 1.71 -0.35
CA ASP A 644 11.71 2.27 0.23
C ASP A 644 11.84 2.08 1.76
N GLY A 645 11.00 1.25 2.36
CA GLY A 645 11.00 0.97 3.80
C GLY A 645 12.22 0.19 4.24
N LYS A 646 12.86 0.65 5.32
CA LYS A 646 13.85 -0.14 6.07
C LYS A 646 13.55 0.00 7.56
N PRO A 647 13.59 -1.09 8.34
CA PRO A 647 13.35 -1.04 9.76
C PRO A 647 14.52 -0.38 10.50
N ALA A 648 14.25 0.09 11.71
CA ALA A 648 15.26 0.64 12.61
C ALA A 648 15.07 0.09 14.03
N ALA A 649 16.17 0.07 14.78
CA ALA A 649 16.25 -0.46 16.14
C ALA A 649 16.90 0.53 17.10
N VAL A 650 16.51 0.45 18.39
CA VAL A 650 17.09 1.25 19.49
C VAL A 650 18.52 0.84 19.78
#